data_d82b9d0cb5e75624a71e35c5c3efee8d
#
_entry.id   d82b9d0cb5e75624a71e35c5c3efee8d
#
_cell.length_a   1.000
_cell.length_b   1.000
_cell.length_c   1.000
_cell.angle_alpha   90.00
_cell.angle_beta   90.00
_cell.angle_gamma   90.00
#
_symmetry.space_group_name_H-M   'P 1'
#
loop_
_entity.id
_entity.type
_entity.pdbx_description
1 polymer ?
#
loop_
_entity_poly.entity_id
_entity_poly.type
_entity_poly.pdbx_seq_one_letter_code
_entity_poly.pdbx_strand_id
1 'polypeptide(L)'
;MSMFSTSTLLAGDLGLQGIDVTAPASIYSNSYSGSATKTNTRLIDLPQSVNVINQEQLKDQQATSLGQSITYAPGIDLDQGEGNRDAFIIRGNKTTADIFLDGVKDDAEYYRDLYNIERVDVLMGANGILFGKGGSGGIVNRVSKQALFIDFNSYSLELGSFDSRRATLDINRKITDRFAVRLNVLADKGDSFIKGVNYEKQGINPVFTYLLDDKTTVKFGREYFHDQRVGYRGIPSQNGRPYNGNRGTYYGAASASPNEVSVNSTFFNIEHNFSDNVMIKNTTRYTDYDKYYQNVYAGSSVSSSDMLTLKGYYDNTQRQNFFNQTDVTWNFEVGGLEHTLLTGLEVGSQDNRRYRLTASNQTVSIHNPVSSGWNFNTYARDKRTDIRYTSVYIQDQIKINNQHQFVLGLRKDHYETDFNNVKDSTKFNIKDNMLSSRIGYIFKPTENISYYVSYSNAYQPRNGDQLDGISNDNVNQDPEKFVNYEVGTKIQFNEQLFGTFALYQLERERMQITDPDDVTKKIIVDGQRSRGLEFTLNGNLTDRYSVLAGYNYVNAEITKDQGVGSSAISKGTRLGNVASHNFSIWNKYEFNSTWSAAIGMIGRGEMYAATPTSSTSVTIPGWVRMDAAAYARIDEKTKVQFNIENLLDKTYYSSAHNVNNIMVGMPLNAKITWIRDF
;
A
#
# COMPACT_ATOMS: atom_id res chain seq x y z
N MET A 1 -19.13 19.78 33.27
CA MET A 1 -17.93 20.59 33.08
C MET A 1 -16.80 19.84 33.81
N SER A 2 -16.17 18.91 33.14
CA SER A 2 -14.98 18.23 33.63
C SER A 2 -14.02 18.16 32.45
N MET A 3 -12.96 18.91 32.58
CA MET A 3 -11.86 18.99 31.62
C MET A 3 -11.24 17.62 31.45
N PHE A 4 -11.29 17.11 30.23
CA PHE A 4 -10.39 16.05 29.82
C PHE A 4 -9.00 16.67 29.65
N SER A 5 -8.13 16.51 30.64
CA SER A 5 -6.71 16.66 30.42
C SER A 5 -6.21 15.37 29.74
N THR A 6 -6.39 15.26 28.45
CA THR A 6 -5.43 14.54 27.64
C THR A 6 -4.14 15.32 27.78
N SER A 7 -3.21 14.79 28.56
CA SER A 7 -1.84 15.25 28.57
C SER A 7 -1.29 15.07 27.15
N THR A 8 -1.49 16.08 26.32
CA THR A 8 -0.68 16.32 25.13
C THR A 8 0.72 16.64 25.65
N LEU A 9 1.52 15.62 25.89
CA LEU A 9 2.96 15.77 25.95
C LEU A 9 3.38 16.16 24.54
N LEU A 10 3.48 17.46 24.31
CA LEU A 10 4.13 18.01 23.14
C LEU A 10 5.55 17.44 23.10
N ALA A 11 5.92 16.77 22.03
CA ALA A 11 7.26 16.24 21.79
C ALA A 11 8.35 17.33 21.96
N GLY A 12 7.97 18.62 21.85
CA GLY A 12 8.84 19.78 22.10
C GLY A 12 9.27 19.95 23.55
N ASP A 13 8.47 19.52 24.54
CA ASP A 13 8.79 19.71 25.97
C ASP A 13 9.79 18.66 26.52
N LEU A 14 10.05 17.59 25.76
CA LEU A 14 10.98 16.53 26.18
C LEU A 14 12.32 16.57 25.43
N GLY A 15 12.58 17.56 24.58
CA GLY A 15 13.81 17.62 23.77
C GLY A 15 13.98 16.45 22.78
N LEU A 16 12.93 15.66 22.55
CA LEU A 16 12.92 14.49 21.69
C LEU A 16 12.58 14.92 20.24
N GLN A 17 13.44 15.70 19.61
CA GLN A 17 13.39 15.89 18.16
C GLN A 17 13.73 14.53 17.53
N GLY A 18 12.82 13.98 16.73
CA GLY A 18 13.03 12.71 16.01
C GLY A 18 12.11 11.56 16.39
N ILE A 19 11.28 11.66 17.43
CA ILE A 19 10.12 10.79 17.59
C ILE A 19 8.97 11.45 16.82
N ASP A 20 8.60 10.87 15.70
CA ASP A 20 7.47 11.33 14.87
C ASP A 20 6.15 10.92 15.56
N VAL A 21 5.91 11.44 16.77
CA VAL A 21 4.66 11.33 17.51
C VAL A 21 3.84 12.57 17.15
N THR A 22 3.31 12.59 15.95
CA THR A 22 2.29 13.57 15.61
C THR A 22 0.98 13.12 16.26
N ALA A 23 0.62 13.74 17.38
CA ALA A 23 -0.72 13.59 17.91
C ALA A 23 -1.72 13.99 16.81
N PRO A 24 -2.76 13.20 16.54
CA PRO A 24 -3.76 13.57 15.54
C PRO A 24 -4.41 14.90 15.94
N ALA A 25 -4.53 15.83 15.00
CA ALA A 25 -5.23 17.10 15.20
C ALA A 25 -6.72 16.88 15.54
N SER A 26 -7.26 15.76 15.08
CA SER A 26 -8.59 15.24 15.39
C SER A 26 -8.56 13.72 15.35
N ILE A 27 -9.69 13.08 15.65
CA ILE A 27 -9.81 11.60 15.63
C ILE A 27 -9.40 10.98 14.28
N TYR A 28 -9.60 11.67 13.13
CA TYR A 28 -9.29 11.17 11.79
C TYR A 28 -8.39 12.09 10.97
N SER A 29 -7.79 13.11 11.55
CA SER A 29 -6.95 14.07 10.84
C SER A 29 -5.56 14.13 11.46
N ASN A 30 -4.55 14.21 10.61
CA ASN A 30 -3.18 14.52 10.98
C ASN A 30 -2.80 15.88 10.41
N SER A 31 -1.97 16.63 11.12
CA SER A 31 -1.48 17.93 10.65
C SER A 31 -0.15 17.83 9.91
N TYR A 32 0.59 16.72 10.09
CA TYR A 32 1.95 16.52 9.59
C TYR A 32 2.12 15.16 8.93
N SER A 33 3.10 15.07 8.04
CA SER A 33 3.60 13.79 7.50
C SER A 33 5.11 13.87 7.34
N GLY A 34 5.83 12.93 7.95
CA GLY A 34 7.24 12.70 7.72
C GLY A 34 7.53 11.90 6.44
N SER A 35 6.55 11.20 5.89
CA SER A 35 6.77 10.36 4.69
C SER A 35 6.92 11.17 3.41
N ALA A 36 6.20 12.29 3.27
CA ALA A 36 6.11 13.02 2.00
C ALA A 36 7.36 13.84 1.65
N THR A 37 8.19 14.19 2.63
CA THR A 37 9.40 15.01 2.48
C THR A 37 10.62 14.46 3.21
N LYS A 38 10.49 13.36 3.95
CA LYS A 38 11.46 12.83 4.94
C LYS A 38 11.83 13.83 6.05
N THR A 39 11.08 14.90 6.15
CA THR A 39 11.13 15.92 7.22
C THR A 39 9.75 16.08 7.81
N ASN A 40 9.63 16.51 9.06
CA ASN A 40 8.33 16.73 9.68
C ASN A 40 7.64 17.96 9.11
N THR A 41 6.89 17.78 8.01
CA THR A 41 6.28 18.85 7.23
C THR A 41 4.77 18.84 7.42
N ARG A 42 4.17 20.03 7.62
CA ARG A 42 2.71 20.18 7.71
C ARG A 42 2.07 19.74 6.39
N LEU A 43 0.94 19.02 6.46
CA LEU A 43 0.22 18.58 5.26
C LEU A 43 -0.17 19.74 4.33
N ILE A 44 -0.47 20.89 4.91
CA ILE A 44 -0.82 22.12 4.15
C ILE A 44 0.37 22.69 3.36
N ASP A 45 1.61 22.37 3.76
CA ASP A 45 2.86 22.82 3.14
C ASP A 45 3.46 21.75 2.18
N LEU A 46 2.67 20.74 1.78
CA LEU A 46 3.07 19.72 0.82
C LEU A 46 2.44 19.96 -0.55
N PRO A 47 3.22 20.10 -1.64
CA PRO A 47 2.69 20.27 -2.98
C PRO A 47 2.32 18.92 -3.63
N GLN A 48 1.53 18.11 -2.91
CA GLN A 48 1.15 16.75 -3.31
C GLN A 48 -0.07 16.29 -2.52
N SER A 49 -0.91 15.45 -3.14
CA SER A 49 -1.98 14.73 -2.46
C SER A 49 -1.41 13.62 -1.59
N VAL A 50 -1.79 13.61 -0.30
CA VAL A 50 -1.36 12.63 0.71
C VAL A 50 -2.55 12.24 1.56
N ASN A 51 -2.79 10.94 1.73
CA ASN A 51 -3.76 10.39 2.67
C ASN A 51 -3.01 9.76 3.85
N VAL A 52 -3.27 10.21 5.05
CA VAL A 52 -2.71 9.66 6.29
C VAL A 52 -3.80 8.94 7.05
N ILE A 53 -3.67 7.63 7.18
CA ILE A 53 -4.60 6.73 7.85
C ILE A 53 -4.01 6.42 9.22
N ASN A 54 -4.53 7.08 10.25
CA ASN A 54 -4.00 6.99 11.61
C ASN A 54 -4.57 5.80 12.41
N GLN A 55 -4.04 5.58 13.62
CA GLN A 55 -4.45 4.50 14.51
C GLN A 55 -5.93 4.50 14.86
N GLU A 56 -6.53 5.68 15.10
CA GLU A 56 -7.95 5.74 15.47
C GLU A 56 -8.84 5.32 14.30
N GLN A 57 -8.49 5.71 13.07
CA GLN A 57 -9.18 5.23 11.88
C GLN A 57 -9.04 3.71 11.73
N LEU A 58 -7.81 3.17 11.86
CA LEU A 58 -7.55 1.73 11.77
C LEU A 58 -8.36 0.94 12.81
N LYS A 59 -8.40 1.42 14.06
CA LYS A 59 -9.16 0.80 15.15
C LYS A 59 -10.68 0.89 14.92
N ASP A 60 -11.19 2.07 14.62
CA ASP A 60 -12.64 2.29 14.45
C ASP A 60 -13.22 1.47 13.29
N GLN A 61 -12.46 1.31 12.21
CA GLN A 61 -12.84 0.51 11.05
C GLN A 61 -12.46 -0.98 11.18
N GLN A 62 -11.77 -1.38 12.27
CA GLN A 62 -11.19 -2.72 12.44
C GLN A 62 -10.38 -3.19 11.22
N ALA A 63 -9.58 -2.28 10.67
CA ALA A 63 -8.67 -2.60 9.58
C ALA A 63 -7.45 -3.35 10.14
N THR A 64 -7.34 -4.63 9.84
CA THR A 64 -6.26 -5.51 10.34
C THR A 64 -5.21 -5.83 9.29
N SER A 65 -5.48 -5.52 8.01
CA SER A 65 -4.55 -5.70 6.91
C SER A 65 -4.32 -4.41 6.13
N LEU A 66 -3.19 -4.33 5.44
CA LEU A 66 -2.86 -3.17 4.61
C LEU A 66 -3.95 -2.89 3.56
N GLY A 67 -4.48 -3.93 2.94
CA GLY A 67 -5.60 -3.80 2.00
C GLY A 67 -6.86 -3.21 2.62
N GLN A 68 -7.20 -3.60 3.86
CA GLN A 68 -8.36 -3.04 4.55
C GLN A 68 -8.18 -1.57 4.93
N SER A 69 -6.96 -1.17 5.31
CA SER A 69 -6.70 0.22 5.73
C SER A 69 -7.02 1.26 4.65
N ILE A 70 -6.79 0.92 3.39
CA ILE A 70 -7.01 1.84 2.27
C ILE A 70 -8.45 1.86 1.73
N THR A 71 -9.33 1.01 2.26
CA THR A 71 -10.70 0.83 1.73
C THR A 71 -11.49 2.14 1.66
N TYR A 72 -11.25 3.05 2.60
CA TYR A 72 -11.88 4.37 2.66
C TYR A 72 -10.98 5.51 2.11
N ALA A 73 -9.79 5.20 1.59
CA ALA A 73 -8.91 6.20 0.98
C ALA A 73 -9.25 6.39 -0.51
N PRO A 74 -9.48 7.63 -1.00
CA PRO A 74 -9.74 7.86 -2.41
C PRO A 74 -8.46 7.75 -3.25
N GLY A 75 -8.62 7.43 -4.55
CA GLY A 75 -7.52 7.39 -5.52
C GLY A 75 -6.65 6.13 -5.47
N ILE A 76 -6.93 5.22 -4.54
CA ILE A 76 -6.29 3.91 -4.44
C ILE A 76 -7.34 2.81 -4.34
N ASP A 77 -7.18 1.75 -5.11
CA ASP A 77 -8.03 0.58 -5.11
C ASP A 77 -7.21 -0.69 -4.87
N LEU A 78 -7.88 -1.74 -4.39
CA LEU A 78 -7.28 -3.06 -4.27
C LEU A 78 -7.33 -3.79 -5.62
N ASP A 79 -6.23 -4.42 -5.98
CA ASP A 79 -6.21 -5.49 -6.97
C ASP A 79 -6.36 -6.87 -6.27
N GLN A 80 -6.68 -7.88 -7.04
CA GLN A 80 -6.99 -9.22 -6.51
C GLN A 80 -5.79 -9.93 -5.85
N GLY A 81 -4.55 -9.58 -6.21
CA GLY A 81 -3.34 -10.07 -5.54
C GLY A 81 -3.10 -11.59 -5.60
N GLU A 82 -3.74 -12.32 -6.51
CA GLU A 82 -3.66 -13.79 -6.66
C GLU A 82 -4.02 -14.58 -5.38
N GLY A 83 -4.69 -13.92 -4.40
CA GLY A 83 -5.07 -14.54 -3.13
C GLY A 83 -3.90 -14.80 -2.17
N ASN A 84 -2.75 -14.14 -2.37
CA ASN A 84 -1.55 -14.36 -1.57
C ASN A 84 -0.73 -13.09 -1.27
N ARG A 85 -1.15 -11.91 -1.76
CA ARG A 85 -0.38 -10.68 -1.63
C ARG A 85 -1.24 -9.43 -1.67
N ASP A 86 -0.75 -8.36 -1.05
CA ASP A 86 -1.26 -7.02 -1.32
C ASP A 86 -0.88 -6.61 -2.74
N ALA A 87 -1.82 -5.99 -3.44
CA ALA A 87 -1.63 -5.37 -4.73
C ALA A 87 -2.57 -4.18 -4.84
N PHE A 88 -2.07 -3.06 -5.35
CA PHE A 88 -2.80 -1.80 -5.41
C PHE A 88 -2.92 -1.29 -6.83
N ILE A 89 -3.95 -0.50 -7.05
CA ILE A 89 -4.12 0.31 -8.26
C ILE A 89 -4.21 1.76 -7.79
N ILE A 90 -3.19 2.53 -8.09
CA ILE A 90 -3.08 3.93 -7.68
C ILE A 90 -3.12 4.80 -8.94
N ARG A 91 -4.11 5.69 -9.04
CA ARG A 91 -4.31 6.52 -10.22
C ARG A 91 -4.29 5.72 -11.54
N GLY A 92 -4.88 4.51 -11.53
CA GLY A 92 -4.96 3.63 -12.70
C GLY A 92 -3.71 2.78 -12.96
N ASN A 93 -2.65 2.88 -12.16
CA ASN A 93 -1.45 2.07 -12.29
C ASN A 93 -1.40 0.98 -11.23
N LYS A 94 -1.24 -0.27 -11.67
CA LYS A 94 -1.11 -1.44 -10.79
C LYS A 94 0.32 -1.56 -10.29
N THR A 95 0.46 -1.85 -8.99
CA THR A 95 1.74 -2.14 -8.34
C THR A 95 1.62 -3.24 -7.29
N THR A 96 2.68 -4.02 -7.14
CA THR A 96 2.89 -5.00 -6.06
C THR A 96 4.15 -4.69 -5.24
N ALA A 97 4.89 -3.64 -5.62
CA ALA A 97 6.22 -3.33 -5.10
C ALA A 97 6.36 -1.90 -4.54
N ASP A 98 5.37 -1.03 -4.74
CA ASP A 98 5.42 0.35 -4.23
C ASP A 98 4.92 0.43 -2.77
N ILE A 99 5.38 -0.54 -1.97
CA ILE A 99 5.06 -0.69 -0.55
C ILE A 99 6.35 -0.51 0.25
N PHE A 100 6.24 0.29 1.31
CA PHE A 100 7.36 0.68 2.15
C PHE A 100 7.04 0.45 3.63
N LEU A 101 8.09 0.30 4.43
CA LEU A 101 8.03 0.27 5.87
C LEU A 101 9.08 1.25 6.43
N ASP A 102 8.62 2.31 7.11
CA ASP A 102 9.45 3.39 7.64
C ASP A 102 10.32 4.07 6.56
N GLY A 103 9.77 4.22 5.34
CA GLY A 103 10.46 4.81 4.20
C GLY A 103 11.42 3.88 3.47
N VAL A 104 11.61 2.65 3.94
CA VAL A 104 12.45 1.61 3.31
C VAL A 104 11.58 0.62 2.56
N LYS A 105 12.05 0.16 1.40
CA LYS A 105 11.29 -0.71 0.51
C LYS A 105 10.97 -2.08 1.13
N ASP A 106 9.70 -2.49 1.02
CA ASP A 106 9.16 -3.79 1.41
C ASP A 106 8.39 -4.37 0.21
N ASP A 107 9.14 -4.83 -0.80
CA ASP A 107 8.64 -5.14 -2.15
C ASP A 107 8.40 -6.65 -2.40
N ALA A 108 8.48 -7.50 -1.40
CA ALA A 108 8.09 -8.90 -1.53
C ALA A 108 6.55 -9.05 -1.59
N GLU A 109 6.09 -10.10 -2.24
CA GLU A 109 4.67 -10.37 -2.42
C GLU A 109 4.09 -11.15 -1.24
N TYR A 110 3.45 -10.50 -0.27
CA TYR A 110 2.70 -11.12 0.82
C TYR A 110 1.58 -10.20 1.33
N TYR A 111 0.67 -10.73 2.16
CA TYR A 111 -0.31 -9.91 2.87
C TYR A 111 0.28 -9.36 4.16
N ARG A 112 0.19 -8.05 4.35
CA ARG A 112 0.75 -7.32 5.49
C ARG A 112 -0.30 -7.07 6.54
N ASP A 113 -0.01 -7.50 7.76
CA ASP A 113 -0.82 -7.17 8.93
C ASP A 113 -0.42 -5.79 9.48
N LEU A 114 -1.30 -5.20 10.32
CA LEU A 114 -1.13 -3.86 10.89
C LEU A 114 -0.93 -3.87 12.41
N TYR A 115 -0.69 -5.04 13.04
CA TYR A 115 -0.59 -5.16 14.49
C TYR A 115 0.53 -4.31 15.10
N ASN A 116 1.61 -4.07 14.36
CA ASN A 116 2.79 -3.30 14.75
C ASN A 116 2.92 -1.96 14.02
N ILE A 117 1.84 -1.48 13.38
CA ILE A 117 1.82 -0.26 12.56
C ILE A 117 1.12 0.87 13.29
N GLU A 118 1.71 2.06 13.30
CA GLU A 118 1.16 3.27 13.90
C GLU A 118 0.23 4.00 12.94
N ARG A 119 0.60 4.08 11.65
CA ARG A 119 -0.21 4.69 10.59
C ARG A 119 0.19 4.16 9.22
N VAL A 120 -0.67 4.42 8.24
CA VAL A 120 -0.39 4.15 6.83
C VAL A 120 -0.49 5.45 6.05
N ASP A 121 0.60 5.83 5.39
CA ASP A 121 0.68 7.03 4.56
C ASP A 121 0.59 6.60 3.08
N VAL A 122 -0.39 7.15 2.34
CA VAL A 122 -0.52 6.95 0.89
C VAL A 122 -0.16 8.24 0.18
N LEU A 123 0.94 8.22 -0.55
CA LEU A 123 1.45 9.37 -1.30
C LEU A 123 1.11 9.19 -2.77
N MET A 124 0.32 10.10 -3.31
CA MET A 124 -0.16 10.02 -4.69
C MET A 124 0.85 10.56 -5.70
N GLY A 125 0.82 10.04 -6.92
CA GLY A 125 1.68 10.44 -8.02
C GLY A 125 3.11 9.85 -7.97
N ALA A 126 4.00 10.37 -8.82
CA ALA A 126 5.37 9.89 -8.93
C ALA A 126 6.23 10.34 -7.75
N ASN A 127 6.72 9.40 -6.95
CA ASN A 127 7.46 9.65 -5.71
C ASN A 127 8.95 9.23 -5.78
N GLY A 128 9.55 9.28 -6.97
CA GLY A 128 10.91 8.80 -7.22
C GLY A 128 12.00 9.49 -6.39
N ILE A 129 11.84 10.75 -6.01
CA ILE A 129 12.83 11.51 -5.25
C ILE A 129 13.17 10.87 -3.90
N LEU A 130 12.17 10.48 -3.14
CA LEU A 130 12.36 10.02 -1.76
C LEU A 130 12.41 8.49 -1.65
N PHE A 131 11.78 7.80 -2.59
CA PHE A 131 11.56 6.36 -2.53
C PHE A 131 12.29 5.57 -3.63
N GLY A 132 12.96 6.27 -4.57
CA GLY A 132 13.75 5.65 -5.63
C GLY A 132 12.88 4.95 -6.68
N LYS A 133 13.23 3.73 -7.02
CA LYS A 133 12.54 2.93 -8.04
C LYS A 133 11.09 2.68 -7.69
N GLY A 134 10.20 2.70 -8.67
CA GLY A 134 8.76 2.48 -8.50
C GLY A 134 8.02 3.80 -8.27
N GLY A 135 6.90 3.74 -7.54
CA GLY A 135 6.03 4.89 -7.36
C GLY A 135 5.23 5.23 -8.61
N SER A 136 4.83 4.19 -9.33
CA SER A 136 4.17 4.28 -10.64
C SER A 136 2.88 5.09 -10.63
N GLY A 137 2.09 5.00 -9.59
CA GLY A 137 0.86 5.79 -9.41
C GLY A 137 0.84 6.51 -8.06
N GLY A 138 1.68 6.05 -7.18
CA GLY A 138 1.82 6.44 -5.79
C GLY A 138 2.58 5.38 -5.00
N ILE A 139 2.73 5.61 -3.70
CA ILE A 139 3.34 4.65 -2.77
C ILE A 139 2.47 4.48 -1.54
N VAL A 140 2.60 3.32 -0.88
CA VAL A 140 2.00 3.04 0.42
C VAL A 140 3.12 2.82 1.43
N ASN A 141 3.28 3.74 2.39
CA ASN A 141 4.28 3.65 3.44
C ASN A 141 3.61 3.31 4.77
N ARG A 142 4.00 2.19 5.36
CA ARG A 142 3.62 1.80 6.72
C ARG A 142 4.62 2.40 7.70
N VAL A 143 4.13 3.08 8.72
CA VAL A 143 4.96 3.64 9.79
C VAL A 143 4.81 2.76 11.03
N SER A 144 5.90 2.18 11.49
CA SER A 144 5.91 1.23 12.59
C SER A 144 5.76 1.90 13.96
N LYS A 145 5.16 1.17 14.91
CA LYS A 145 5.09 1.56 16.31
C LYS A 145 6.49 1.59 16.91
N GLN A 146 6.81 2.66 17.65
CA GLN A 146 8.10 2.87 18.31
C GLN A 146 7.98 2.71 19.82
N ALA A 147 9.10 2.36 20.49
CA ALA A 147 9.15 2.36 21.95
C ALA A 147 9.22 3.80 22.48
N LEU A 148 8.30 4.16 23.35
CA LEU A 148 8.09 5.51 23.89
C LEU A 148 8.49 5.56 25.38
N PHE A 149 8.90 6.74 25.87
CA PHE A 149 9.28 6.95 27.28
C PHE A 149 8.10 7.16 28.22
N ILE A 150 7.01 6.42 27.95
CA ILE A 150 5.80 6.35 28.78
C ILE A 150 5.41 4.90 28.98
N ASP A 151 4.63 4.60 30.01
CA ASP A 151 4.12 3.26 30.26
C ASP A 151 2.68 3.16 29.78
N PHE A 152 2.42 2.18 28.94
CA PHE A 152 1.07 1.76 28.59
C PHE A 152 1.06 0.28 28.16
N ASN A 153 -0.08 -0.36 28.32
CA ASN A 153 -0.31 -1.70 27.80
C ASN A 153 -1.72 -1.77 27.27
N SER A 154 -1.88 -2.47 26.18
CA SER A 154 -3.18 -2.76 25.61
C SER A 154 -3.22 -4.18 25.08
N TYR A 155 -4.31 -4.88 25.28
CA TYR A 155 -4.61 -6.08 24.52
C TYR A 155 -5.97 -5.97 23.84
N SER A 156 -6.12 -6.63 22.71
CA SER A 156 -7.41 -6.78 22.05
C SER A 156 -7.73 -8.24 21.79
N LEU A 157 -9.00 -8.59 21.96
CA LEU A 157 -9.56 -9.89 21.61
C LEU A 157 -10.74 -9.66 20.66
N GLU A 158 -10.66 -10.23 19.48
CA GLU A 158 -11.68 -10.10 18.43
C GLU A 158 -12.24 -11.47 18.09
N LEU A 159 -13.58 -11.54 17.99
CA LEU A 159 -14.33 -12.67 17.46
C LEU A 159 -15.19 -12.19 16.31
N GLY A 160 -15.22 -12.93 15.21
CA GLY A 160 -15.97 -12.52 14.02
C GLY A 160 -16.66 -13.66 13.30
N SER A 161 -17.38 -13.31 12.28
CA SER A 161 -17.98 -14.25 11.33
C SER A 161 -16.89 -15.17 10.75
N PHE A 162 -17.28 -16.34 10.28
CA PHE A 162 -16.37 -17.31 9.66
C PHE A 162 -15.26 -17.79 10.61
N ASP A 163 -15.62 -18.04 11.86
CA ASP A 163 -14.71 -18.53 12.92
C ASP A 163 -13.45 -17.66 13.12
N SER A 164 -13.54 -16.36 12.77
CA SER A 164 -12.42 -15.42 12.92
C SER A 164 -12.15 -15.18 14.40
N ARG A 165 -10.87 -15.32 14.80
CA ARG A 165 -10.37 -15.13 16.16
C ARG A 165 -9.03 -14.44 16.12
N ARG A 166 -8.98 -13.25 16.66
CA ARG A 166 -7.75 -12.46 16.67
C ARG A 166 -7.44 -11.98 18.09
N ALA A 167 -6.16 -12.07 18.46
CA ALA A 167 -5.63 -11.50 19.68
C ALA A 167 -4.40 -10.66 19.35
N THR A 168 -4.31 -9.47 19.92
CA THR A 168 -3.11 -8.62 19.85
C THR A 168 -2.70 -8.14 21.23
N LEU A 169 -1.40 -7.91 21.41
CA LEU A 169 -0.81 -7.36 22.62
C LEU A 169 0.14 -6.22 22.20
N ASP A 170 0.06 -5.10 22.90
CA ASP A 170 0.92 -3.93 22.73
C ASP A 170 1.37 -3.45 24.13
N ILE A 171 2.60 -3.75 24.48
CA ILE A 171 3.20 -3.38 25.77
C ILE A 171 4.31 -2.39 25.52
N ASN A 172 4.25 -1.23 26.14
CA ASN A 172 5.31 -0.23 26.11
C ASN A 172 5.75 0.10 27.54
N ARG A 173 7.06 0.09 27.80
CA ARG A 173 7.67 0.36 29.09
C ARG A 173 8.82 1.33 28.97
N LYS A 174 8.79 2.36 29.78
CA LYS A 174 9.94 3.18 30.11
C LYS A 174 10.77 2.45 31.17
N ILE A 175 11.87 1.81 30.77
CA ILE A 175 12.73 1.07 31.67
C ILE A 175 13.59 2.02 32.50
N THR A 176 14.13 3.07 31.85
CA THR A 176 14.86 4.17 32.47
C THR A 176 14.50 5.48 31.76
N ASP A 177 15.01 6.62 32.23
CA ASP A 177 14.84 7.90 31.51
C ASP A 177 15.49 7.91 30.12
N ARG A 178 16.37 6.95 29.83
CA ARG A 178 17.09 6.84 28.54
C ARG A 178 16.81 5.55 27.78
N PHE A 179 16.04 4.61 28.33
CA PHE A 179 15.77 3.33 27.69
C PHE A 179 14.30 2.95 27.76
N ALA A 180 13.69 2.74 26.61
CA ALA A 180 12.31 2.29 26.47
C ALA A 180 12.23 1.04 25.61
N VAL A 181 11.24 0.19 25.87
CA VAL A 181 10.96 -1.04 25.12
C VAL A 181 9.49 -1.11 24.75
N ARG A 182 9.19 -1.63 23.56
CA ARG A 182 7.82 -1.94 23.15
C ARG A 182 7.77 -3.33 22.55
N LEU A 183 6.74 -4.08 22.88
CA LEU A 183 6.48 -5.41 22.35
C LEU A 183 5.10 -5.45 21.74
N ASN A 184 5.02 -5.77 20.45
CA ASN A 184 3.77 -6.07 19.78
C ASN A 184 3.70 -7.57 19.46
N VAL A 185 2.55 -8.21 19.72
CA VAL A 185 2.30 -9.63 19.44
C VAL A 185 0.97 -9.79 18.73
N LEU A 186 0.91 -10.74 17.81
CA LEU A 186 -0.26 -11.11 17.01
C LEU A 186 -0.48 -12.61 17.04
N ALA A 187 -1.72 -13.03 17.22
CA ALA A 187 -2.24 -14.34 16.87
C ALA A 187 -3.61 -14.14 16.20
N ASP A 188 -3.79 -14.62 14.96
CA ASP A 188 -5.00 -14.39 14.18
C ASP A 188 -5.28 -15.62 13.30
N LYS A 189 -6.49 -16.15 13.36
CA LYS A 189 -6.94 -17.25 12.50
C LYS A 189 -8.41 -17.15 12.20
N GLY A 190 -8.82 -17.75 11.10
CA GLY A 190 -10.21 -17.81 10.71
C GLY A 190 -10.43 -18.55 9.41
N ASP A 191 -11.69 -18.75 9.11
CA ASP A 191 -12.15 -19.25 7.82
C ASP A 191 -12.54 -18.08 6.90
N SER A 192 -12.89 -18.41 5.67
CA SER A 192 -13.52 -17.49 4.73
C SER A 192 -14.96 -17.93 4.46
N PHE A 193 -15.79 -17.04 3.91
CA PHE A 193 -17.08 -17.43 3.33
C PHE A 193 -16.93 -18.38 2.12
N ILE A 194 -15.73 -18.50 1.56
CA ILE A 194 -15.41 -19.43 0.48
C ILE A 194 -15.07 -20.79 1.09
N LYS A 195 -15.77 -21.81 0.65
CA LYS A 195 -15.62 -23.17 1.18
C LYS A 195 -14.19 -23.70 1.06
N GLY A 196 -13.60 -24.08 2.20
CA GLY A 196 -12.25 -24.65 2.30
C GLY A 196 -11.13 -23.61 2.28
N VAL A 197 -11.44 -22.31 2.35
CA VAL A 197 -10.45 -21.25 2.49
C VAL A 197 -10.34 -20.83 3.95
N ASN A 198 -9.13 -20.89 4.50
CA ASN A 198 -8.78 -20.49 5.86
C ASN A 198 -7.44 -19.79 5.90
N TYR A 199 -7.11 -19.19 7.06
CA TYR A 199 -5.83 -18.55 7.30
C TYR A 199 -5.43 -18.64 8.77
N GLU A 200 -4.11 -18.59 9.01
CA GLU A 200 -3.50 -18.43 10.33
C GLU A 200 -2.30 -17.50 10.21
N LYS A 201 -2.21 -16.49 11.12
CA LYS A 201 -1.12 -15.52 11.19
C LYS A 201 -0.59 -15.41 12.60
N GLN A 202 0.72 -15.23 12.68
CA GLN A 202 1.44 -14.99 13.93
C GLN A 202 2.47 -13.89 13.71
N GLY A 203 2.66 -13.05 14.70
CA GLY A 203 3.64 -11.98 14.64
C GLY A 203 4.19 -11.62 16.01
N ILE A 204 5.47 -11.28 16.04
CA ILE A 204 6.14 -10.73 17.23
C ILE A 204 7.11 -9.64 16.79
N ASN A 205 7.01 -8.48 17.41
CA ASN A 205 7.83 -7.32 17.06
C ASN A 205 8.30 -6.59 18.35
N PRO A 206 9.45 -6.97 18.93
CA PRO A 206 10.15 -6.18 19.95
C PRO A 206 10.84 -4.97 19.31
N VAL A 207 10.70 -3.81 19.92
CA VAL A 207 11.32 -2.53 19.52
C VAL A 207 11.94 -1.88 20.75
N PHE A 208 13.11 -1.27 20.57
CA PHE A 208 13.88 -0.61 21.62
C PHE A 208 14.22 0.81 21.18
N THR A 209 14.12 1.77 22.09
CA THR A 209 14.60 3.14 21.92
C THR A 209 15.57 3.47 23.05
N TYR A 210 16.75 3.95 22.69
CA TYR A 210 17.80 4.32 23.64
C TYR A 210 18.32 5.73 23.34
N LEU A 211 18.28 6.61 24.33
CA LEU A 211 18.93 7.92 24.30
C LEU A 211 20.37 7.75 24.75
N LEU A 212 21.30 7.70 23.79
CA LEU A 212 22.73 7.58 24.08
C LEU A 212 23.21 8.81 24.86
N ASP A 213 22.76 9.98 24.42
CA ASP A 213 22.89 11.29 25.08
C ASP A 213 21.67 12.16 24.70
N ASP A 214 21.69 13.45 25.08
CA ASP A 214 20.59 14.39 24.82
C ASP A 214 20.44 14.76 23.32
N LYS A 215 21.39 14.36 22.47
CA LYS A 215 21.41 14.63 21.02
C LYS A 215 21.32 13.39 20.16
N THR A 216 21.49 12.19 20.74
CA THR A 216 21.62 10.96 19.99
C THR A 216 20.58 9.94 20.43
N THR A 217 19.69 9.58 19.52
CA THR A 217 18.70 8.52 19.70
C THR A 217 19.04 7.31 18.84
N VAL A 218 19.02 6.14 19.44
CA VAL A 218 19.20 4.85 18.78
C VAL A 218 17.91 4.05 18.89
N LYS A 219 17.43 3.51 17.78
CA LYS A 219 16.28 2.61 17.72
C LYS A 219 16.70 1.29 17.10
N PHE A 220 16.22 0.21 17.65
CA PHE A 220 16.45 -1.14 17.16
C PHE A 220 15.16 -1.93 17.26
N GLY A 221 14.87 -2.76 16.26
CA GLY A 221 13.72 -3.64 16.31
C GLY A 221 13.88 -4.86 15.42
N ARG A 222 13.13 -5.88 15.77
CA ARG A 222 13.04 -7.12 14.98
C ARG A 222 11.60 -7.54 14.86
N GLU A 223 11.21 -7.96 13.67
CA GLU A 223 9.91 -8.58 13.41
C GLU A 223 10.11 -10.01 12.91
N TYR A 224 9.34 -10.92 13.48
CA TYR A 224 9.01 -12.19 12.88
C TYR A 224 7.52 -12.20 12.58
N PHE A 225 7.17 -12.40 11.32
CA PHE A 225 5.79 -12.53 10.87
C PHE A 225 5.64 -13.80 10.03
N HIS A 226 4.60 -14.58 10.31
CA HIS A 226 4.27 -15.80 9.59
C HIS A 226 2.79 -15.79 9.23
N ASP A 227 2.49 -16.15 7.97
CA ASP A 227 1.13 -16.22 7.43
C ASP A 227 0.99 -17.51 6.61
N GLN A 228 0.06 -18.34 7.02
CA GLN A 228 -0.34 -19.55 6.32
C GLN A 228 -1.81 -19.44 5.92
N ARG A 229 -2.13 -19.77 4.67
CA ARG A 229 -3.51 -19.67 4.16
C ARG A 229 -3.77 -20.56 2.96
N VAL A 230 -5.04 -20.75 2.65
CA VAL A 230 -5.46 -21.30 1.36
C VAL A 230 -5.65 -20.15 0.38
N GLY A 231 -4.92 -20.16 -0.75
CA GLY A 231 -5.01 -19.13 -1.78
C GLY A 231 -6.31 -19.24 -2.57
N TYR A 232 -7.01 -18.11 -2.72
CA TYR A 232 -8.25 -18.02 -3.51
C TYR A 232 -8.13 -16.92 -4.56
N ARG A 233 -8.38 -17.27 -5.82
CA ARG A 233 -8.24 -16.32 -6.96
C ARG A 233 -9.55 -15.82 -7.52
N GLY A 234 -10.67 -16.06 -6.85
CA GLY A 234 -11.98 -15.58 -7.29
C GLY A 234 -12.69 -16.56 -8.23
N ILE A 235 -13.68 -16.03 -8.92
CA ILE A 235 -14.60 -16.76 -9.80
C ILE A 235 -14.23 -16.54 -11.28
N PRO A 236 -14.60 -17.46 -12.19
CA PRO A 236 -14.45 -17.28 -13.63
C PRO A 236 -15.43 -16.23 -14.19
N SER A 237 -15.24 -15.86 -15.46
CA SER A 237 -16.25 -15.14 -16.23
C SER A 237 -17.11 -16.07 -17.09
N GLN A 238 -18.26 -15.56 -17.50
CA GLN A 238 -19.16 -16.14 -18.52
C GLN A 238 -19.84 -15.01 -19.27
N ASN A 239 -19.90 -15.10 -20.60
CA ASN A 239 -20.59 -14.12 -21.47
C ASN A 239 -20.19 -12.65 -21.18
N GLY A 240 -18.91 -12.38 -20.96
CA GLY A 240 -18.40 -11.03 -20.73
C GLY A 240 -18.73 -10.42 -19.35
N ARG A 241 -19.16 -11.25 -18.39
CA ARG A 241 -19.53 -10.85 -17.02
C ARG A 241 -18.94 -11.85 -16.00
N PRO A 242 -18.81 -11.50 -14.71
CA PRO A 242 -18.53 -12.47 -13.66
C PRO A 242 -19.58 -13.60 -13.69
N TYR A 243 -19.15 -14.84 -13.53
CA TYR A 243 -20.07 -15.97 -13.48
C TYR A 243 -21.05 -15.84 -12.31
N ASN A 244 -22.35 -15.96 -12.60
CA ASN A 244 -23.40 -15.82 -11.60
C ASN A 244 -23.67 -17.18 -10.90
N GLY A 245 -22.72 -17.65 -10.10
CA GLY A 245 -22.83 -18.86 -9.31
C GLY A 245 -22.90 -18.58 -7.81
N ASN A 246 -22.83 -19.65 -7.01
CA ASN A 246 -22.78 -19.50 -5.56
C ASN A 246 -21.49 -18.79 -5.14
N ARG A 247 -21.61 -17.68 -4.42
CA ARG A 247 -20.49 -16.82 -4.01
C ARG A 247 -19.48 -17.51 -3.09
N GLY A 248 -19.90 -18.58 -2.37
CA GLY A 248 -19.05 -19.37 -1.48
C GLY A 248 -18.32 -20.54 -2.16
N THR A 249 -18.45 -20.70 -3.48
CA THR A 249 -17.82 -21.81 -4.20
C THR A 249 -16.35 -21.52 -4.50
N TYR A 250 -15.48 -22.50 -4.24
CA TYR A 250 -14.11 -22.50 -4.68
C TYR A 250 -14.01 -23.11 -6.09
N TYR A 251 -13.61 -22.32 -7.08
CA TYR A 251 -13.43 -22.75 -8.46
C TYR A 251 -11.99 -23.25 -8.69
N GLY A 252 -11.71 -24.48 -8.26
CA GLY A 252 -10.39 -25.06 -8.28
C GLY A 252 -10.23 -26.21 -7.29
N ALA A 253 -9.11 -26.30 -6.58
CA ALA A 253 -8.85 -27.29 -5.54
C ALA A 253 -8.27 -26.60 -4.30
N ALA A 254 -9.09 -26.29 -3.32
CA ALA A 254 -8.66 -25.63 -2.07
C ALA A 254 -7.58 -26.43 -1.34
N SER A 255 -7.72 -27.76 -1.23
CA SER A 255 -6.72 -28.65 -0.61
C SER A 255 -5.36 -28.71 -1.35
N ALA A 256 -5.32 -28.28 -2.62
CA ALA A 256 -4.11 -28.18 -3.42
C ALA A 256 -3.66 -26.72 -3.60
N SER A 257 -4.09 -25.82 -2.72
CA SER A 257 -3.80 -24.37 -2.82
C SER A 257 -3.21 -23.78 -1.54
N PRO A 258 -2.27 -24.46 -0.84
CA PRO A 258 -1.61 -23.91 0.34
C PRO A 258 -0.66 -22.77 -0.03
N ASN A 259 -0.63 -21.75 0.82
CA ASN A 259 0.32 -20.63 0.74
C ASN A 259 0.91 -20.41 2.11
N GLU A 260 2.18 -20.06 2.14
CA GLU A 260 2.91 -19.78 3.36
C GLU A 260 3.95 -18.69 3.09
N VAL A 261 4.11 -17.79 4.03
CA VAL A 261 5.19 -16.80 4.01
C VAL A 261 5.75 -16.59 5.40
N SER A 262 7.07 -16.56 5.49
CA SER A 262 7.82 -16.12 6.68
C SER A 262 8.60 -14.86 6.35
N VAL A 263 8.45 -13.83 7.18
CA VAL A 263 9.17 -12.56 7.08
C VAL A 263 9.96 -12.34 8.35
N ASN A 264 11.29 -12.21 8.19
CA ASN A 264 12.22 -11.87 9.26
C ASN A 264 12.85 -10.52 8.94
N SER A 265 12.46 -9.47 9.65
CA SER A 265 12.97 -8.12 9.44
C SER A 265 13.70 -7.61 10.68
N THR A 266 14.85 -7.02 10.50
CA THR A 266 15.62 -6.35 11.56
C THR A 266 15.96 -4.95 11.07
N PHE A 267 15.72 -3.94 11.91
CA PHE A 267 16.13 -2.59 11.62
C PHE A 267 17.00 -1.99 12.74
N PHE A 268 17.86 -1.10 12.35
CA PHE A 268 18.65 -0.24 13.21
C PHE A 268 18.55 1.20 12.70
N ASN A 269 18.26 2.12 13.59
CA ASN A 269 18.17 3.54 13.26
C ASN A 269 18.98 4.33 14.29
N ILE A 270 19.76 5.30 13.82
CA ILE A 270 20.46 6.29 14.65
C ILE A 270 20.14 7.68 14.13
N GLU A 271 19.74 8.55 15.04
CA GLU A 271 19.48 9.97 14.80
C GLU A 271 20.38 10.79 15.72
N HIS A 272 21.14 11.75 15.15
CA HIS A 272 22.03 12.61 15.91
C HIS A 272 21.83 14.07 15.50
N ASN A 273 21.55 14.93 16.46
CA ASN A 273 21.47 16.37 16.32
C ASN A 273 22.83 17.02 16.58
N PHE A 274 23.56 17.38 15.53
CA PHE A 274 24.81 18.13 15.66
C PHE A 274 24.58 19.51 16.30
N SER A 275 23.46 20.13 15.91
CA SER A 275 22.94 21.38 16.43
C SER A 275 21.41 21.40 16.30
N ASP A 276 20.75 22.45 16.76
CA ASP A 276 19.31 22.64 16.58
C ASP A 276 18.91 22.70 15.10
N ASN A 277 19.86 22.99 14.21
CA ASN A 277 19.63 23.18 12.78
C ASN A 277 20.15 22.04 11.91
N VAL A 278 20.97 21.13 12.43
CA VAL A 278 21.58 20.04 11.65
C VAL A 278 21.38 18.71 12.31
N MET A 279 20.66 17.83 11.62
CA MET A 279 20.40 16.45 12.04
C MET A 279 20.92 15.46 11.01
N ILE A 280 21.52 14.38 11.45
CA ILE A 280 21.81 13.20 10.64
C ILE A 280 20.98 12.02 11.13
N LYS A 281 20.43 11.28 10.18
CA LYS A 281 19.69 10.04 10.44
C LYS A 281 20.23 8.93 9.54
N ASN A 282 20.58 7.80 10.14
CA ASN A 282 20.90 6.58 9.38
C ASN A 282 19.90 5.50 9.72
N THR A 283 19.38 4.84 8.70
CA THR A 283 18.47 3.70 8.84
C THR A 283 19.05 2.52 8.07
N THR A 284 19.26 1.41 8.76
CA THR A 284 19.65 0.12 8.18
C THR A 284 18.52 -0.86 8.39
N ARG A 285 18.12 -1.58 7.33
CA ARG A 285 17.13 -2.65 7.39
C ARG A 285 17.62 -3.87 6.61
N TYR A 286 17.53 -5.02 7.26
CA TYR A 286 17.70 -6.32 6.61
C TYR A 286 16.41 -7.12 6.75
N THR A 287 15.94 -7.68 5.65
CA THR A 287 14.72 -8.52 5.65
C THR A 287 14.93 -9.76 4.80
N ASP A 288 14.60 -10.90 5.37
CA ASP A 288 14.59 -12.21 4.71
C ASP A 288 13.13 -12.66 4.55
N TYR A 289 12.77 -13.04 3.31
CA TYR A 289 11.45 -13.51 2.94
C TYR A 289 11.58 -14.93 2.36
N ASP A 290 10.83 -15.86 2.94
CA ASP A 290 10.64 -17.20 2.38
C ASP A 290 9.15 -17.42 2.11
N LYS A 291 8.81 -17.63 0.85
CA LYS A 291 7.43 -17.72 0.39
C LYS A 291 7.21 -18.97 -0.43
N TYR A 292 6.26 -19.77 0.01
CA TYR A 292 5.67 -20.88 -0.71
C TYR A 292 4.27 -20.48 -1.22
N TYR A 293 4.02 -20.65 -2.50
CA TYR A 293 2.71 -20.43 -3.10
C TYR A 293 2.33 -21.59 -4.01
N GLN A 294 1.20 -22.22 -3.76
CA GLN A 294 0.60 -23.19 -4.66
C GLN A 294 -0.87 -22.85 -4.84
N ASN A 295 -1.38 -22.94 -6.06
CA ASN A 295 -2.78 -22.63 -6.30
C ASN A 295 -3.34 -23.39 -7.51
N VAL A 296 -4.58 -23.86 -7.36
CA VAL A 296 -5.41 -24.40 -8.42
C VAL A 296 -6.64 -23.51 -8.58
N TYR A 297 -6.84 -22.95 -9.77
CA TYR A 297 -7.76 -21.85 -10.01
C TYR A 297 -8.44 -21.93 -11.39
N ALA A 298 -9.48 -21.14 -11.60
CA ALA A 298 -10.16 -20.99 -12.88
C ALA A 298 -9.21 -20.43 -13.95
N GLY A 299 -8.85 -21.23 -14.93
CA GLY A 299 -7.91 -20.90 -16.01
C GLY A 299 -8.57 -20.46 -17.30
N SER A 300 -9.91 -20.55 -17.42
CA SER A 300 -10.70 -20.09 -18.57
C SER A 300 -12.01 -19.44 -18.12
N SER A 301 -12.72 -18.80 -19.03
CA SER A 301 -14.15 -18.51 -18.88
C SER A 301 -14.95 -19.81 -18.92
N VAL A 302 -16.18 -19.77 -18.41
CA VAL A 302 -17.14 -20.87 -18.52
C VAL A 302 -17.62 -20.94 -19.96
N SER A 303 -17.54 -22.13 -20.54
CA SER A 303 -17.98 -22.37 -21.93
C SER A 303 -19.51 -22.44 -22.05
N SER A 304 -20.02 -22.43 -23.28
CA SER A 304 -21.44 -22.63 -23.59
C SER A 304 -21.95 -24.03 -23.21
N SER A 305 -21.06 -25.02 -23.00
CA SER A 305 -21.37 -26.35 -22.50
C SER A 305 -21.14 -26.50 -20.99
N ASP A 306 -21.12 -25.41 -20.24
CA ASP A 306 -20.93 -25.35 -18.79
C ASP A 306 -19.64 -26.03 -18.29
N MET A 307 -18.58 -25.94 -19.09
CA MET A 307 -17.25 -26.48 -18.74
C MET A 307 -16.27 -25.36 -18.40
N LEU A 308 -15.39 -25.65 -17.45
CA LEU A 308 -14.34 -24.76 -16.96
C LEU A 308 -13.00 -25.49 -17.00
N THR A 309 -11.98 -24.84 -17.57
CA THR A 309 -10.60 -25.32 -17.48
C THR A 309 -9.97 -24.80 -16.19
N LEU A 310 -9.47 -25.69 -15.36
CA LEU A 310 -8.66 -25.37 -14.19
C LEU A 310 -7.18 -25.43 -14.54
N LYS A 311 -6.41 -24.53 -13.97
CA LYS A 311 -4.95 -24.45 -14.06
C LYS A 311 -4.34 -24.47 -12.67
N GLY A 312 -3.10 -24.97 -12.57
CA GLY A 312 -2.39 -24.96 -11.30
C GLY A 312 -0.91 -24.71 -11.48
N TYR A 313 -0.32 -24.02 -10.51
CA TYR A 313 1.12 -23.89 -10.38
C TYR A 313 1.56 -23.79 -8.93
N TYR A 314 2.80 -24.18 -8.71
CA TYR A 314 3.59 -23.97 -7.51
C TYR A 314 4.64 -22.90 -7.80
N ASP A 315 4.82 -21.95 -6.91
CA ASP A 315 5.83 -20.88 -7.01
C ASP A 315 6.52 -20.73 -5.65
N ASN A 316 7.82 -20.83 -5.61
CA ASN A 316 8.63 -20.53 -4.43
C ASN A 316 9.42 -19.26 -4.68
N THR A 317 9.44 -18.34 -3.73
CA THR A 317 10.22 -17.13 -3.78
C THR A 317 11.03 -16.99 -2.51
N GLN A 318 12.35 -16.90 -2.65
CA GLN A 318 13.29 -16.54 -1.60
C GLN A 318 13.88 -15.19 -1.93
N ARG A 319 13.81 -14.24 -0.99
CA ARG A 319 14.31 -12.88 -1.19
C ARG A 319 15.00 -12.38 0.06
N GLN A 320 16.15 -11.77 -0.13
CA GLN A 320 16.88 -11.05 0.92
C GLN A 320 17.10 -9.60 0.49
N ASN A 321 16.68 -8.68 1.33
CA ASN A 321 16.85 -7.25 1.10
C ASN A 321 17.74 -6.66 2.17
N PHE A 322 18.78 -5.95 1.78
CA PHE A 322 19.58 -5.09 2.65
C PHE A 322 19.53 -3.67 2.14
N PHE A 323 19.16 -2.73 3.03
CA PHE A 323 19.10 -1.31 2.72
C PHE A 323 19.77 -0.51 3.84
N ASN A 324 20.60 0.44 3.45
CA ASN A 324 21.14 1.47 4.35
C ASN A 324 20.92 2.84 3.71
N GLN A 325 20.35 3.73 4.49
CA GLN A 325 20.01 5.08 4.07
C GLN A 325 20.51 6.06 5.11
N THR A 326 21.27 7.08 4.65
CA THR A 326 21.74 8.19 5.47
C THR A 326 21.14 9.47 4.96
N ASP A 327 20.43 10.19 5.80
CA ASP A 327 19.81 11.49 5.54
C ASP A 327 20.47 12.55 6.41
N VAL A 328 20.75 13.72 5.83
CA VAL A 328 21.17 14.93 6.56
C VAL A 328 20.13 16.00 6.29
N THR A 329 19.53 16.52 7.34
CA THR A 329 18.61 17.67 7.30
C THR A 329 19.31 18.89 7.86
N TRP A 330 19.29 19.98 7.12
CA TRP A 330 19.86 21.25 7.53
C TRP A 330 18.88 22.40 7.33
N ASN A 331 18.51 23.06 8.44
CA ASN A 331 17.68 24.25 8.45
C ASN A 331 18.59 25.49 8.51
N PHE A 332 18.44 26.41 7.58
CA PHE A 332 19.24 27.64 7.54
C PHE A 332 18.51 28.76 6.83
N GLU A 333 18.99 29.97 7.02
CA GLU A 333 18.50 31.17 6.33
C GLU A 333 19.63 31.79 5.49
N VAL A 334 19.33 32.12 4.25
CA VAL A 334 20.24 32.86 3.37
C VAL A 334 19.45 33.82 2.47
N GLY A 335 19.89 35.07 2.44
CA GLY A 335 19.25 36.10 1.63
C GLY A 335 17.79 36.40 2.03
N GLY A 336 17.43 36.13 3.28
CA GLY A 336 16.04 36.30 3.79
C GLY A 336 15.12 35.16 3.39
N LEU A 337 15.64 34.05 2.87
CA LEU A 337 14.92 32.83 2.54
C LEU A 337 15.20 31.76 3.60
N GLU A 338 14.15 31.14 4.12
CA GLU A 338 14.25 29.99 5.03
C GLU A 338 14.37 28.70 4.19
N HIS A 339 15.36 27.85 4.49
CA HIS A 339 15.63 26.60 3.80
C HIS A 339 15.53 25.41 4.75
N THR A 340 14.87 24.35 4.32
CA THR A 340 14.98 23.01 4.91
C THR A 340 15.57 22.09 3.85
N LEU A 341 16.89 21.96 3.89
CA LEU A 341 17.65 21.15 2.95
C LEU A 341 17.82 19.73 3.48
N LEU A 342 17.36 18.76 2.69
CA LEU A 342 17.56 17.32 2.87
C LEU A 342 18.56 16.83 1.83
N THR A 343 19.63 16.16 2.26
CA THR A 343 20.50 15.40 1.38
C THR A 343 20.59 13.96 1.84
N GLY A 344 20.70 13.02 0.92
CA GLY A 344 20.74 11.62 1.30
C GLY A 344 21.57 10.74 0.38
N LEU A 345 22.10 9.69 0.99
CA LEU A 345 22.76 8.56 0.35
C LEU A 345 22.03 7.28 0.72
N GLU A 346 21.70 6.48 -0.28
CA GLU A 346 21.10 5.17 -0.09
C GLU A 346 21.91 4.11 -0.82
N VAL A 347 22.24 3.03 -0.16
CA VAL A 347 22.85 1.84 -0.75
C VAL A 347 22.01 0.61 -0.41
N GLY A 348 21.90 -0.31 -1.35
CA GLY A 348 21.13 -1.51 -1.11
C GLY A 348 21.54 -2.67 -1.97
N SER A 349 21.19 -3.87 -1.50
CA SER A 349 21.29 -5.10 -2.25
C SER A 349 20.04 -5.94 -2.08
N GLN A 350 19.65 -6.63 -3.16
CA GLN A 350 18.54 -7.57 -3.17
C GLN A 350 18.98 -8.84 -3.87
N ASP A 351 18.89 -9.97 -3.17
CA ASP A 351 19.00 -11.31 -3.74
C ASP A 351 17.58 -11.89 -3.87
N ASN A 352 17.25 -12.39 -5.06
CA ASN A 352 15.90 -12.90 -5.32
C ASN A 352 15.96 -14.17 -6.17
N ARG A 353 15.37 -15.24 -5.68
CA ARG A 353 15.18 -16.47 -6.42
C ARG A 353 13.70 -16.78 -6.57
N ARG A 354 13.26 -17.08 -7.80
CA ARG A 354 11.90 -17.52 -8.10
C ARG A 354 11.93 -18.84 -8.88
N TYR A 355 11.25 -19.83 -8.32
CA TYR A 355 11.17 -21.17 -8.89
C TYR A 355 9.70 -21.57 -9.08
N ARG A 356 9.35 -22.10 -10.27
CA ARG A 356 7.97 -22.49 -10.58
C ARG A 356 7.88 -23.85 -11.24
N LEU A 357 6.91 -24.63 -10.74
CA LEU A 357 6.39 -25.83 -11.41
C LEU A 357 4.93 -25.58 -11.80
N THR A 358 4.48 -26.16 -12.91
CA THR A 358 3.06 -26.17 -13.31
C THR A 358 2.52 -27.59 -13.31
N ALA A 359 1.20 -27.71 -13.21
CA ALA A 359 0.48 -28.95 -13.36
C ALA A 359 -0.26 -28.99 -14.71
N SER A 360 -0.63 -30.18 -15.18
CA SER A 360 -1.50 -30.34 -16.32
C SER A 360 -2.88 -29.77 -16.05
N ASN A 361 -3.46 -29.10 -17.04
CA ASN A 361 -4.81 -28.53 -16.93
C ASN A 361 -5.86 -29.64 -16.78
N GLN A 362 -6.92 -29.36 -16.04
CA GLN A 362 -8.08 -30.24 -15.90
C GLN A 362 -9.34 -29.49 -16.35
N THR A 363 -10.26 -30.19 -17.02
CA THR A 363 -11.55 -29.62 -17.40
C THR A 363 -12.64 -30.23 -16.55
N VAL A 364 -13.47 -29.37 -15.92
CA VAL A 364 -14.52 -29.77 -14.99
C VAL A 364 -15.84 -29.10 -15.36
N SER A 365 -16.96 -29.64 -14.90
CA SER A 365 -18.24 -28.94 -14.98
C SER A 365 -18.28 -27.77 -14.00
N ILE A 366 -18.84 -26.62 -14.42
CA ILE A 366 -19.02 -25.46 -13.54
C ILE A 366 -19.95 -25.75 -12.36
N HIS A 367 -20.84 -26.74 -12.49
CA HIS A 367 -21.76 -27.17 -11.43
C HIS A 367 -21.07 -28.02 -10.36
N ASN A 368 -19.91 -28.61 -10.68
CA ASN A 368 -19.03 -29.27 -9.73
C ASN A 368 -17.57 -28.92 -10.04
N PRO A 369 -17.14 -27.69 -9.71
CA PRO A 369 -15.82 -27.17 -10.13
C PRO A 369 -14.66 -27.66 -9.25
N VAL A 370 -14.84 -28.76 -8.51
CA VAL A 370 -13.83 -29.35 -7.62
C VAL A 370 -13.04 -30.40 -8.39
N SER A 371 -11.73 -30.42 -8.20
CA SER A 371 -10.83 -31.38 -8.80
C SER A 371 -9.78 -31.86 -7.81
N SER A 372 -9.16 -33.00 -8.11
CA SER A 372 -8.14 -33.66 -7.29
C SER A 372 -7.03 -34.25 -8.16
N GLY A 373 -6.00 -34.83 -7.53
CA GLY A 373 -4.91 -35.50 -8.26
C GLY A 373 -3.96 -34.52 -8.97
N TRP A 374 -3.81 -33.30 -8.43
CA TRP A 374 -2.88 -32.34 -8.98
C TRP A 374 -1.43 -32.71 -8.73
N ASN A 375 -0.63 -32.73 -9.80
CA ASN A 375 0.80 -33.02 -9.75
C ASN A 375 1.57 -31.87 -10.39
N PHE A 376 2.36 -31.16 -9.58
CA PHE A 376 3.15 -29.99 -9.98
C PHE A 376 4.57 -30.44 -10.33
N ASN A 377 4.79 -30.94 -11.52
CA ASN A 377 6.05 -31.56 -11.97
C ASN A 377 6.63 -30.96 -13.25
N THR A 378 5.91 -30.08 -13.92
CA THR A 378 6.40 -29.44 -15.15
C THR A 378 7.21 -28.20 -14.83
N TYR A 379 8.51 -28.25 -15.11
CA TYR A 379 9.45 -27.14 -14.85
C TYR A 379 9.14 -25.92 -15.71
N ALA A 380 8.74 -24.82 -15.07
CA ALA A 380 8.26 -23.62 -15.75
C ALA A 380 9.19 -22.42 -15.60
N ARG A 381 9.86 -22.26 -14.46
CA ARG A 381 10.74 -21.12 -14.17
C ARG A 381 11.79 -21.48 -13.14
N ASP A 382 13.03 -21.01 -13.31
CA ASP A 382 14.04 -20.82 -12.26
C ASP A 382 14.83 -19.56 -12.63
N LYS A 383 14.59 -18.47 -11.91
CA LYS A 383 15.23 -17.17 -12.12
C LYS A 383 15.90 -16.71 -10.85
N ARG A 384 17.11 -16.20 -10.99
CA ARG A 384 17.91 -15.64 -9.92
C ARG A 384 18.34 -14.25 -10.31
N THR A 385 18.21 -13.30 -9.39
CA THR A 385 18.47 -11.89 -9.63
C THR A 385 19.20 -11.30 -8.44
N ASP A 386 20.41 -10.83 -8.67
CA ASP A 386 21.22 -10.08 -7.72
C ASP A 386 21.22 -8.62 -8.14
N ILE A 387 20.79 -7.73 -7.25
CA ILE A 387 20.76 -6.29 -7.48
C ILE A 387 21.62 -5.60 -6.45
N ARG A 388 22.42 -4.64 -6.93
CA ARG A 388 23.10 -3.65 -6.11
C ARG A 388 22.77 -2.27 -6.61
N TYR A 389 22.52 -1.35 -5.70
CA TYR A 389 22.27 0.01 -6.12
C TYR A 389 22.85 1.04 -5.15
N THR A 390 23.13 2.20 -5.72
CA THR A 390 23.53 3.39 -4.99
C THR A 390 22.72 4.57 -5.49
N SER A 391 22.21 5.36 -4.57
CA SER A 391 21.39 6.52 -4.88
C SER A 391 21.84 7.71 -4.06
N VAL A 392 21.85 8.88 -4.71
CA VAL A 392 22.08 10.16 -4.05
C VAL A 392 20.92 11.09 -4.35
N TYR A 393 20.49 11.86 -3.38
CA TYR A 393 19.39 12.81 -3.54
C TYR A 393 19.58 14.06 -2.72
N ILE A 394 18.95 15.12 -3.21
CA ILE A 394 18.86 16.42 -2.57
C ILE A 394 17.45 16.96 -2.73
N GLN A 395 16.89 17.51 -1.68
CA GLN A 395 15.59 18.20 -1.68
C GLN A 395 15.71 19.46 -0.84
N ASP A 396 15.20 20.57 -1.34
CA ASP A 396 15.13 21.83 -0.61
C ASP A 396 13.69 22.33 -0.53
N GLN A 397 13.22 22.61 0.66
CA GLN A 397 11.98 23.30 0.93
C GLN A 397 12.35 24.76 1.24
N ILE A 398 12.03 25.66 0.30
CA ILE A 398 12.41 27.06 0.34
C ILE A 398 11.18 27.88 0.67
N LYS A 399 11.16 28.51 1.83
CA LYS A 399 10.11 29.46 2.22
C LYS A 399 10.62 30.89 1.92
N ILE A 400 10.02 31.49 0.90
CA ILE A 400 10.33 32.89 0.53
C ILE A 400 9.73 33.85 1.55
N ASN A 401 8.51 33.55 1.96
CA ASN A 401 7.76 34.24 3.01
C ASN A 401 6.59 33.35 3.45
N ASN A 402 5.71 33.86 4.29
CA ASN A 402 4.57 33.07 4.80
C ASN A 402 3.57 32.66 3.71
N GLN A 403 3.59 33.28 2.52
CA GLN A 403 2.67 33.01 1.42
C GLN A 403 3.28 32.18 0.29
N HIS A 404 4.59 32.19 0.09
CA HIS A 404 5.24 31.60 -1.06
C HIS A 404 6.33 30.61 -0.65
N GLN A 405 6.19 29.37 -1.12
CA GLN A 405 7.13 28.30 -0.84
C GLN A 405 7.41 27.49 -2.12
N PHE A 406 8.64 26.96 -2.23
CA PHE A 406 9.04 26.00 -3.24
C PHE A 406 9.52 24.70 -2.60
N VAL A 407 9.30 23.58 -3.29
CA VAL A 407 9.91 22.29 -2.99
C VAL A 407 10.61 21.81 -4.25
N LEU A 408 11.93 21.73 -4.18
CA LEU A 408 12.77 21.32 -5.30
C LEU A 408 13.53 20.07 -4.93
N GLY A 409 13.63 19.10 -5.83
CA GLY A 409 14.33 17.86 -5.54
C GLY A 409 14.92 17.19 -6.78
N LEU A 410 16.07 16.54 -6.58
CA LEU A 410 16.74 15.70 -7.57
C LEU A 410 17.26 14.43 -6.90
N ARG A 411 17.13 13.30 -7.57
CA ARG A 411 17.68 12.00 -7.16
C ARG A 411 18.29 11.31 -8.37
N LYS A 412 19.50 10.78 -8.19
CA LYS A 412 20.13 9.90 -9.16
C LYS A 412 20.28 8.51 -8.56
N ASP A 413 19.76 7.52 -9.27
CA ASP A 413 19.89 6.11 -8.94
C ASP A 413 20.81 5.43 -9.95
N HIS A 414 21.69 4.57 -9.44
CA HIS A 414 22.49 3.65 -10.23
C HIS A 414 22.21 2.22 -9.76
N TYR A 415 21.62 1.41 -10.62
CA TYR A 415 21.27 0.01 -10.38
C TYR A 415 22.11 -0.90 -11.25
N GLU A 416 22.76 -1.89 -10.65
CA GLU A 416 23.39 -3.02 -11.33
C GLU A 416 22.60 -4.28 -11.04
N THR A 417 22.20 -5.00 -12.07
CA THR A 417 21.40 -6.22 -11.97
C THR A 417 22.10 -7.35 -12.70
N ASP A 418 22.47 -8.38 -11.96
CA ASP A 418 22.88 -9.68 -12.47
C ASP A 418 21.67 -10.61 -12.50
N PHE A 419 21.22 -10.96 -13.70
CA PHE A 419 20.05 -11.80 -13.91
C PHE A 419 20.44 -13.11 -14.56
N ASN A 420 19.97 -14.22 -13.99
CA ASN A 420 20.21 -15.57 -14.48
C ASN A 420 18.87 -16.33 -14.60
N ASN A 421 18.42 -16.56 -15.84
CA ASN A 421 17.33 -17.48 -16.12
C ASN A 421 17.91 -18.88 -16.30
N VAL A 422 17.92 -19.64 -15.22
CA VAL A 422 18.54 -20.99 -15.16
C VAL A 422 17.84 -21.94 -16.11
N LYS A 423 16.50 -21.85 -16.21
CA LYS A 423 15.70 -22.71 -17.09
C LYS A 423 16.10 -22.57 -18.57
N ASP A 424 16.29 -21.33 -19.02
CA ASP A 424 16.57 -21.04 -20.44
C ASP A 424 18.08 -20.82 -20.70
N SER A 425 18.93 -21.01 -19.67
CA SER A 425 20.39 -20.84 -19.72
C SER A 425 20.83 -19.45 -20.22
N THR A 426 20.03 -18.40 -19.93
CA THR A 426 20.34 -17.02 -20.32
C THR A 426 20.78 -16.19 -19.13
N LYS A 427 21.80 -15.34 -19.35
CA LYS A 427 22.34 -14.43 -18.33
C LYS A 427 22.45 -13.02 -18.88
N PHE A 428 22.09 -12.06 -18.04
CA PHE A 428 22.21 -10.63 -18.37
C PHE A 428 22.84 -9.89 -17.21
N ASN A 429 23.79 -9.01 -17.54
CA ASN A 429 24.26 -7.97 -16.63
C ASN A 429 23.79 -6.63 -17.19
N ILE A 430 22.99 -5.89 -16.44
CA ILE A 430 22.41 -4.62 -16.87
C ILE A 430 22.67 -3.51 -15.86
N LYS A 431 22.76 -2.30 -16.39
CA LYS A 431 22.93 -1.09 -15.59
C LYS A 431 21.83 -0.10 -15.94
N ASP A 432 21.04 0.29 -14.94
CA ASP A 432 20.02 1.32 -15.05
C ASP A 432 20.47 2.60 -14.34
N ASN A 433 20.47 3.71 -15.08
CA ASN A 433 20.73 5.03 -14.54
C ASN A 433 19.46 5.87 -14.65
N MET A 434 18.91 6.29 -13.51
CA MET A 434 17.65 7.00 -13.45
C MET A 434 17.85 8.35 -12.78
N LEU A 435 17.19 9.39 -13.29
CA LEU A 435 17.21 10.74 -12.72
C LEU A 435 15.78 11.19 -12.43
N SER A 436 15.39 11.10 -11.16
CA SER A 436 14.10 11.57 -10.68
C SER A 436 14.18 13.03 -10.25
N SER A 437 13.11 13.79 -10.52
CA SER A 437 13.01 15.21 -10.17
C SER A 437 11.63 15.55 -9.61
N ARG A 438 11.58 16.58 -8.78
CA ARG A 438 10.35 17.17 -8.23
C ARG A 438 10.49 18.68 -8.20
N ILE A 439 9.43 19.36 -8.65
CA ILE A 439 9.28 20.81 -8.54
C ILE A 439 7.87 21.06 -8.03
N GLY A 440 7.76 21.74 -6.91
CA GLY A 440 6.50 22.16 -6.32
C GLY A 440 6.53 23.63 -5.96
N TYR A 441 5.45 24.33 -6.22
CA TYR A 441 5.22 25.69 -5.75
C TYR A 441 3.93 25.72 -4.96
N ILE A 442 3.96 26.42 -3.82
CA ILE A 442 2.84 26.55 -2.90
C ILE A 442 2.59 28.05 -2.68
N PHE A 443 1.33 28.45 -2.87
CA PHE A 443 0.83 29.77 -2.55
C PHE A 443 -0.19 29.68 -1.41
N LYS A 444 0.06 30.39 -0.31
CA LYS A 444 -0.78 30.44 0.89
C LYS A 444 -1.33 31.85 1.09
N PRO A 445 -2.52 32.16 0.59
CA PRO A 445 -3.13 33.47 0.86
C PRO A 445 -3.37 33.70 2.36
N THR A 446 -3.60 32.61 3.11
CA THR A 446 -3.70 32.57 4.57
C THR A 446 -2.98 31.35 5.11
N GLU A 447 -2.75 31.27 6.41
CA GLU A 447 -2.11 30.11 7.04
C GLU A 447 -2.91 28.81 6.88
N ASN A 448 -4.22 28.92 6.67
CA ASN A 448 -5.17 27.82 6.62
C ASN A 448 -5.57 27.40 5.20
N ILE A 449 -5.09 28.08 4.18
CA ILE A 449 -5.40 27.76 2.77
C ILE A 449 -4.10 27.72 1.98
N SER A 450 -3.88 26.64 1.24
CA SER A 450 -2.79 26.54 0.27
C SER A 450 -3.30 26.13 -1.10
N TYR A 451 -2.74 26.74 -2.13
CA TYR A 451 -2.83 26.30 -3.51
C TYR A 451 -1.45 25.82 -3.94
N TYR A 452 -1.39 24.74 -4.71
CA TYR A 452 -0.11 24.24 -5.18
C TYR A 452 -0.18 23.79 -6.62
N VAL A 453 0.98 23.81 -7.26
CA VAL A 453 1.24 23.17 -8.53
C VAL A 453 2.52 22.35 -8.40
N SER A 454 2.55 21.14 -8.95
CA SER A 454 3.73 20.31 -8.90
C SER A 454 3.94 19.47 -10.16
N TYR A 455 5.21 19.21 -10.40
CA TYR A 455 5.72 18.23 -11.35
C TYR A 455 6.60 17.24 -10.60
N SER A 456 6.46 15.95 -10.90
CA SER A 456 7.36 14.92 -10.39
C SER A 456 7.50 13.76 -11.36
N ASN A 457 8.63 13.07 -11.31
CA ASN A 457 8.82 11.83 -12.06
C ASN A 457 9.45 10.72 -11.22
N ALA A 458 9.25 9.49 -11.66
CA ALA A 458 9.82 8.27 -11.09
C ALA A 458 10.13 7.28 -12.21
N TYR A 459 10.91 6.26 -11.88
CA TYR A 459 11.30 5.22 -12.83
C TYR A 459 11.07 3.83 -12.29
N GLN A 460 10.71 2.90 -13.18
CA GLN A 460 10.70 1.47 -12.94
C GLN A 460 11.88 0.82 -13.66
N PRO A 461 12.85 0.22 -12.94
CA PRO A 461 13.94 -0.52 -13.56
C PRO A 461 13.43 -1.68 -14.44
N ARG A 462 14.22 -2.08 -15.42
CA ARG A 462 13.85 -3.13 -16.39
C ARG A 462 13.54 -4.50 -15.77
N ASN A 463 14.03 -4.79 -14.58
CA ASN A 463 13.72 -6.03 -13.85
C ASN A 463 12.28 -6.11 -13.32
N GLY A 464 11.52 -5.00 -13.37
CA GLY A 464 10.12 -4.92 -12.96
C GLY A 464 9.89 -5.03 -11.45
N ASP A 465 8.63 -5.09 -11.04
CA ASP A 465 8.20 -5.11 -9.63
C ASP A 465 8.81 -6.27 -8.83
N GLN A 466 8.82 -7.45 -9.43
CA GLN A 466 9.23 -8.67 -8.73
C GLN A 466 10.64 -9.16 -9.09
N LEU A 467 11.43 -8.29 -9.70
CA LEU A 467 12.87 -8.46 -9.98
C LEU A 467 13.17 -9.62 -10.97
N ASP A 468 12.19 -10.13 -11.71
CA ASP A 468 12.35 -11.26 -12.61
C ASP A 468 11.96 -10.98 -14.08
N GLY A 469 11.77 -9.68 -14.41
CA GLY A 469 11.23 -9.21 -15.70
C GLY A 469 12.23 -9.13 -16.86
N ILE A 470 13.53 -9.43 -16.66
CA ILE A 470 14.54 -9.31 -17.72
C ILE A 470 14.38 -10.39 -18.77
N SER A 471 14.49 -9.98 -20.04
CA SER A 471 14.42 -10.86 -21.21
C SER A 471 15.27 -10.29 -22.36
N ASN A 472 15.44 -11.08 -23.46
CA ASN A 472 16.09 -10.58 -24.67
C ASN A 472 15.40 -9.34 -25.26
N ASP A 473 14.07 -9.22 -25.05
CA ASP A 473 13.29 -8.15 -25.64
C ASP A 473 13.51 -6.78 -24.93
N ASN A 474 13.84 -6.79 -23.62
CA ASN A 474 13.94 -5.54 -22.85
C ASN A 474 15.35 -5.24 -22.31
N VAL A 475 16.32 -6.15 -22.47
CA VAL A 475 17.68 -5.98 -21.93
C VAL A 475 18.39 -4.71 -22.46
N ASN A 476 18.06 -4.27 -23.67
CA ASN A 476 18.67 -3.11 -24.31
C ASN A 476 17.77 -1.86 -24.30
N GLN A 477 16.66 -1.89 -23.56
CA GLN A 477 15.71 -0.77 -23.52
C GLN A 477 15.95 0.11 -22.30
N ASP A 478 15.42 1.31 -22.31
CA ASP A 478 15.44 2.22 -21.15
C ASP A 478 14.43 1.78 -20.07
N PRO A 479 14.68 2.12 -18.79
CA PRO A 479 13.67 2.01 -17.74
C PRO A 479 12.38 2.75 -18.07
N GLU A 480 11.25 2.19 -17.67
CA GLU A 480 9.97 2.87 -17.78
C GLU A 480 9.97 4.14 -16.92
N LYS A 481 9.28 5.19 -17.38
CA LYS A 481 9.21 6.47 -16.70
C LYS A 481 7.76 6.86 -16.43
N PHE A 482 7.52 7.37 -15.24
CA PHE A 482 6.24 7.92 -14.81
C PHE A 482 6.40 9.42 -14.59
N VAL A 483 5.46 10.20 -15.14
CA VAL A 483 5.46 11.66 -15.03
C VAL A 483 4.12 12.11 -14.47
N ASN A 484 4.14 12.86 -13.39
CA ASN A 484 2.95 13.39 -12.72
C ASN A 484 2.94 14.91 -12.74
N TYR A 485 1.85 15.47 -13.20
CA TYR A 485 1.49 16.88 -13.08
C TYR A 485 0.29 16.99 -12.16
N GLU A 486 0.33 17.89 -11.19
CA GLU A 486 -0.72 18.05 -10.21
C GLU A 486 -0.94 19.52 -9.85
N VAL A 487 -2.18 19.92 -9.72
CA VAL A 487 -2.60 21.19 -9.15
C VAL A 487 -3.68 20.94 -8.10
N GLY A 488 -3.59 21.60 -6.97
CA GLY A 488 -4.56 21.35 -5.90
C GLY A 488 -4.67 22.48 -4.90
N THR A 489 -5.59 22.28 -3.98
CA THR A 489 -5.79 23.14 -2.82
C THR A 489 -5.94 22.28 -1.56
N LYS A 490 -5.47 22.82 -0.46
CA LYS A 490 -5.62 22.27 0.89
C LYS A 490 -6.17 23.34 1.81
N ILE A 491 -7.12 22.93 2.61
CA ILE A 491 -7.86 23.85 3.50
C ILE A 491 -7.92 23.23 4.90
N GLN A 492 -7.36 23.94 5.87
CA GLN A 492 -7.60 23.70 7.29
C GLN A 492 -8.81 24.52 7.72
N PHE A 493 -10.00 23.92 7.72
CA PHE A 493 -11.25 24.63 8.07
C PHE A 493 -11.26 25.09 9.52
N ASN A 494 -10.71 24.27 10.40
CA ASN A 494 -10.43 24.53 11.81
C ASN A 494 -9.30 23.59 12.28
N GLU A 495 -8.92 23.62 13.55
CA GLU A 495 -7.83 22.76 14.09
C GLU A 495 -8.07 21.27 13.89
N GLN A 496 -9.31 20.83 13.70
CA GLN A 496 -9.72 19.43 13.67
C GLN A 496 -10.27 18.97 12.32
N LEU A 497 -10.48 19.84 11.33
CA LEU A 497 -11.08 19.50 10.04
C LEU A 497 -10.19 19.95 8.88
N PHE A 498 -9.75 19.01 8.07
CA PHE A 498 -8.86 19.22 6.94
C PHE A 498 -9.45 18.67 5.65
N GLY A 499 -9.37 19.46 4.58
CA GLY A 499 -9.83 19.08 3.25
C GLY A 499 -8.76 19.25 2.18
N THR A 500 -8.77 18.37 1.18
CA THR A 500 -7.91 18.48 0.01
C THR A 500 -8.72 18.33 -1.27
N PHE A 501 -8.28 19.03 -2.31
CA PHE A 501 -8.77 18.82 -3.68
C PHE A 501 -7.58 18.89 -4.63
N ALA A 502 -7.45 17.91 -5.52
CA ALA A 502 -6.38 17.83 -6.50
C ALA A 502 -6.92 17.45 -7.88
N LEU A 503 -6.34 18.05 -8.91
CA LEU A 503 -6.44 17.63 -10.31
C LEU A 503 -5.08 17.12 -10.73
N TYR A 504 -5.04 16.00 -11.45
CA TYR A 504 -3.78 15.41 -11.86
C TYR A 504 -3.81 14.85 -13.29
N GLN A 505 -2.61 14.76 -13.87
CA GLN A 505 -2.32 13.95 -15.04
C GLN A 505 -1.07 13.13 -14.75
N LEU A 506 -1.20 11.80 -14.86
CA LEU A 506 -0.11 10.85 -14.72
C LEU A 506 0.09 10.12 -16.05
N GLU A 507 1.33 10.12 -16.54
CA GLU A 507 1.72 9.47 -17.78
C GLU A 507 2.72 8.36 -17.50
N ARG A 508 2.57 7.22 -18.19
CA ARG A 508 3.53 6.13 -18.22
C ARG A 508 4.22 6.15 -19.57
N GLU A 509 5.43 6.65 -19.57
CA GLU A 509 6.30 6.79 -20.72
C GLU A 509 7.26 5.59 -20.83
N ARG A 510 7.80 5.37 -22.02
CA ARG A 510 8.79 4.31 -22.30
C ARG A 510 8.29 2.90 -21.96
N MET A 511 7.01 2.66 -22.12
CA MET A 511 6.42 1.34 -21.96
C MET A 511 6.78 0.44 -23.13
N GLN A 512 7.24 -0.77 -22.85
CA GLN A 512 7.50 -1.76 -23.90
C GLN A 512 6.22 -2.43 -24.35
N ILE A 513 5.96 -2.40 -25.65
CA ILE A 513 4.84 -3.10 -26.28
C ILE A 513 5.31 -3.90 -27.51
N THR A 514 4.48 -4.87 -27.95
CA THR A 514 4.68 -5.49 -29.28
C THR A 514 4.32 -4.48 -30.36
N ASP A 515 5.21 -4.34 -31.36
CA ASP A 515 4.97 -3.45 -32.50
C ASP A 515 3.67 -3.86 -33.21
N PRO A 516 2.67 -2.96 -33.35
CA PRO A 516 1.42 -3.25 -34.03
C PRO A 516 1.60 -3.60 -35.54
N ASP A 517 2.68 -3.11 -36.12
CA ASP A 517 2.97 -3.31 -37.57
C ASP A 517 3.89 -4.53 -37.82
N ASP A 518 4.65 -4.96 -36.80
CA ASP A 518 5.58 -6.09 -36.88
C ASP A 518 5.63 -6.89 -35.58
N VAL A 519 4.87 -7.97 -35.50
CA VAL A 519 4.74 -8.83 -34.30
C VAL A 519 6.06 -9.43 -33.79
N THR A 520 7.10 -9.41 -34.62
CA THR A 520 8.43 -9.94 -34.24
C THR A 520 9.27 -8.93 -33.50
N LYS A 521 8.81 -7.67 -33.42
CA LYS A 521 9.53 -6.57 -32.79
C LYS A 521 8.85 -6.08 -31.53
N LYS A 522 9.67 -5.50 -30.65
CA LYS A 522 9.20 -4.70 -29.51
C LYS A 522 9.61 -3.26 -29.72
N ILE A 523 8.70 -2.35 -29.39
CA ILE A 523 8.93 -0.90 -29.45
C ILE A 523 8.64 -0.26 -28.12
N ILE A 524 9.21 0.92 -27.90
CA ILE A 524 8.95 1.77 -26.74
C ILE A 524 7.95 2.84 -27.11
N VAL A 525 6.92 2.99 -26.31
CA VAL A 525 5.87 4.02 -26.51
C VAL A 525 5.49 4.68 -25.18
N ASP A 526 4.92 5.87 -25.28
CA ASP A 526 4.17 6.48 -24.19
C ASP A 526 2.80 5.82 -24.16
N GLY A 527 2.65 4.81 -23.29
CA GLY A 527 1.61 3.79 -23.47
C GLY A 527 0.35 3.97 -22.63
N GLN A 528 0.38 4.77 -21.54
CA GLN A 528 -0.76 4.96 -20.65
C GLN A 528 -0.84 6.39 -20.14
N ARG A 529 -2.05 6.86 -19.92
CA ARG A 529 -2.32 8.15 -19.30
C ARG A 529 -3.53 8.06 -18.37
N SER A 530 -3.40 8.61 -17.18
CA SER A 530 -4.49 8.76 -16.22
C SER A 530 -4.69 10.23 -15.92
N ARG A 531 -5.92 10.71 -16.05
CA ARG A 531 -6.37 12.06 -15.67
C ARG A 531 -7.48 11.94 -14.66
N GLY A 532 -7.44 12.75 -13.64
CA GLY A 532 -8.47 12.66 -12.62
C GLY A 532 -8.52 13.82 -11.66
N LEU A 533 -9.45 13.70 -10.75
CA LEU A 533 -9.59 14.56 -9.60
C LEU A 533 -9.73 13.72 -8.33
N GLU A 534 -9.23 14.23 -7.24
CA GLU A 534 -9.32 13.64 -5.91
C GLU A 534 -9.83 14.70 -4.93
N PHE A 535 -10.75 14.29 -4.06
CA PHE A 535 -11.25 15.10 -2.96
C PHE A 535 -11.21 14.30 -1.68
N THR A 536 -10.77 14.93 -0.58
CA THR A 536 -10.85 14.37 0.77
C THR A 536 -11.34 15.41 1.76
N LEU A 537 -12.07 14.95 2.77
CA LEU A 537 -12.46 15.74 3.94
C LEU A 537 -12.38 14.84 5.17
N ASN A 538 -11.49 15.16 6.09
CA ASN A 538 -11.17 14.33 7.24
C ASN A 538 -11.14 15.14 8.52
N GLY A 539 -11.79 14.64 9.56
CA GLY A 539 -11.74 15.27 10.88
C GLY A 539 -13.10 15.45 11.56
N ASN A 540 -13.16 16.37 12.49
CA ASN A 540 -14.34 16.64 13.29
C ASN A 540 -15.12 17.85 12.73
N LEU A 541 -16.37 17.60 12.35
CA LEU A 541 -17.33 18.66 11.98
C LEU A 541 -17.87 19.40 13.22
N THR A 542 -18.02 18.66 14.31
CA THR A 542 -18.36 19.17 15.64
C THR A 542 -17.62 18.35 16.69
N ASP A 543 -17.68 18.73 17.97
CA ASP A 543 -17.08 18.00 19.09
C ASP A 543 -17.54 16.53 19.19
N ARG A 544 -18.67 16.19 18.59
CA ARG A 544 -19.29 14.85 18.64
C ARG A 544 -19.43 14.17 17.30
N TYR A 545 -19.13 14.85 16.22
CA TYR A 545 -19.35 14.32 14.88
C TYR A 545 -18.08 14.39 14.05
N SER A 546 -17.54 13.19 13.72
CA SER A 546 -16.34 13.04 12.92
C SER A 546 -16.68 12.43 11.55
N VAL A 547 -15.96 12.86 10.53
CA VAL A 547 -16.16 12.42 9.15
C VAL A 547 -14.84 12.08 8.49
N LEU A 548 -14.86 11.00 7.68
CA LEU A 548 -13.91 10.74 6.61
C LEU A 548 -14.72 10.69 5.33
N ALA A 549 -14.42 11.55 4.38
CA ALA A 549 -15.08 11.53 3.07
C ALA A 549 -14.05 11.63 1.96
N GLY A 550 -14.23 10.82 0.94
CA GLY A 550 -13.37 10.77 -0.22
C GLY A 550 -14.15 10.58 -1.51
N TYR A 551 -13.73 11.26 -2.56
CA TYR A 551 -14.21 11.03 -3.91
C TYR A 551 -13.05 11.10 -4.89
N ASN A 552 -13.03 10.18 -5.84
CA ASN A 552 -12.08 10.14 -6.92
C ASN A 552 -12.79 9.92 -8.26
N TYR A 553 -12.44 10.73 -9.24
CA TYR A 553 -12.73 10.49 -10.64
C TYR A 553 -11.43 10.22 -11.37
N VAL A 554 -11.39 9.15 -12.17
CA VAL A 554 -10.24 8.81 -12.99
C VAL A 554 -10.64 8.34 -14.38
N ASN A 555 -10.02 8.95 -15.39
CA ASN A 555 -10.00 8.45 -16.75
C ASN A 555 -8.58 7.94 -17.06
N ALA A 556 -8.42 6.61 -17.02
CA ALA A 556 -7.16 5.93 -17.30
C ALA A 556 -7.29 5.16 -18.62
N GLU A 557 -6.43 5.48 -19.59
CA GLU A 557 -6.52 5.00 -20.97
C GLU A 557 -5.18 4.63 -21.60
N ILE A 558 -5.22 3.76 -22.57
CA ILE A 558 -4.13 3.46 -23.48
C ILE A 558 -3.98 4.61 -24.46
N THR A 559 -2.76 5.11 -24.67
CA THR A 559 -2.47 6.29 -25.52
C THR A 559 -2.01 5.95 -26.93
N LYS A 560 -1.61 4.69 -27.19
CA LYS A 560 -1.23 4.16 -28.51
C LYS A 560 -1.74 2.74 -28.67
N ASP A 561 -2.01 2.33 -29.89
CA ASP A 561 -2.37 0.95 -30.23
C ASP A 561 -1.27 -0.02 -29.78
N GLN A 562 -1.68 -1.15 -29.22
CA GLN A 562 -0.78 -2.16 -28.63
C GLN A 562 -1.20 -3.55 -29.08
N GLY A 563 -0.21 -4.46 -29.22
CA GLY A 563 -0.47 -5.84 -29.57
C GLY A 563 -1.03 -6.00 -30.98
N VAL A 564 -1.38 -7.23 -31.33
CA VAL A 564 -1.87 -7.60 -32.66
C VAL A 564 -2.91 -8.72 -32.58
N GLY A 565 -3.74 -8.85 -33.63
CA GLY A 565 -4.74 -9.91 -33.73
C GLY A 565 -5.71 -9.89 -32.55
N SER A 566 -5.96 -11.04 -31.95
CA SER A 566 -6.90 -11.19 -30.83
C SER A 566 -6.46 -10.48 -29.53
N SER A 567 -5.20 -10.14 -29.40
CA SER A 567 -4.64 -9.41 -28.25
C SER A 567 -4.46 -7.92 -28.50
N ALA A 568 -4.87 -7.39 -29.64
CA ALA A 568 -4.78 -5.97 -29.96
C ALA A 568 -5.61 -5.11 -28.99
N ILE A 569 -5.03 -4.00 -28.56
CA ILE A 569 -5.67 -2.99 -27.69
C ILE A 569 -5.59 -1.66 -28.42
N SER A 570 -6.73 -1.06 -28.72
CA SER A 570 -6.78 0.21 -29.42
C SER A 570 -6.50 1.39 -28.51
N LYS A 571 -5.92 2.45 -29.06
CA LYS A 571 -5.83 3.77 -28.41
C LYS A 571 -7.20 4.22 -27.90
N GLY A 572 -7.24 4.81 -26.70
CA GLY A 572 -8.46 5.24 -26.03
C GLY A 572 -9.16 4.14 -25.23
N THR A 573 -8.66 2.90 -25.28
CA THR A 573 -9.20 1.82 -24.44
C THR A 573 -8.92 2.11 -22.96
N ARG A 574 -9.99 2.04 -22.14
CA ARG A 574 -9.88 2.20 -20.67
C ARG A 574 -9.12 1.04 -20.06
N LEU A 575 -8.27 1.34 -19.05
CA LEU A 575 -7.53 0.34 -18.32
C LEU A 575 -8.46 -0.56 -17.49
N GLY A 576 -8.06 -1.82 -17.35
CA GLY A 576 -8.74 -2.80 -16.49
C GLY A 576 -8.56 -2.51 -15.02
N ASN A 577 -9.49 -2.97 -14.20
CA ASN A 577 -9.56 -2.78 -12.75
C ASN A 577 -9.62 -1.31 -12.29
N VAL A 578 -9.99 -0.39 -13.17
CA VAL A 578 -10.10 1.03 -12.88
C VAL A 578 -11.55 1.47 -13.02
N ALA A 579 -12.22 1.72 -11.89
CA ALA A 579 -13.53 2.34 -11.88
C ALA A 579 -13.38 3.86 -12.03
N SER A 580 -14.13 4.47 -12.96
CA SER A 580 -14.01 5.91 -13.21
C SER A 580 -14.48 6.76 -12.03
N HIS A 581 -15.44 6.30 -11.27
CA HIS A 581 -16.00 7.00 -10.12
C HIS A 581 -15.90 6.14 -8.87
N ASN A 582 -15.26 6.65 -7.85
CA ASN A 582 -15.11 6.00 -6.56
C ASN A 582 -15.45 7.00 -5.46
N PHE A 583 -16.20 6.58 -4.48
CA PHE A 583 -16.45 7.41 -3.30
C PHE A 583 -16.41 6.56 -2.03
N SER A 584 -16.10 7.20 -0.93
CA SER A 584 -16.18 6.63 0.41
C SER A 584 -16.61 7.70 1.40
N ILE A 585 -17.38 7.31 2.37
CA ILE A 585 -17.73 8.16 3.51
C ILE A 585 -17.84 7.30 4.76
N TRP A 586 -17.25 7.76 5.84
CA TRP A 586 -17.37 7.18 7.17
C TRP A 586 -17.76 8.28 8.12
N ASN A 587 -18.86 8.09 8.83
CA ASN A 587 -19.44 9.05 9.77
C ASN A 587 -19.48 8.42 11.14
N LYS A 588 -18.91 9.08 12.15
CA LYS A 588 -18.96 8.66 13.54
C LYS A 588 -19.64 9.73 14.38
N TYR A 589 -20.57 9.34 15.22
CA TYR A 589 -21.28 10.23 16.15
C TYR A 589 -21.17 9.73 17.58
N GLU A 590 -20.76 10.62 18.48
CA GLU A 590 -20.67 10.36 19.92
C GLU A 590 -21.95 10.83 20.62
N PHE A 591 -22.79 9.88 21.03
CA PHE A 591 -24.04 10.18 21.74
C PHE A 591 -23.77 10.73 23.13
N ASN A 592 -22.80 10.12 23.82
CA ASN A 592 -22.34 10.50 25.16
C ASN A 592 -20.93 9.91 25.43
N SER A 593 -20.40 10.04 26.64
CA SER A 593 -19.09 9.53 27.02
C SER A 593 -18.93 7.99 26.97
N THR A 594 -20.05 7.26 26.91
CA THR A 594 -20.08 5.79 26.89
C THR A 594 -20.32 5.26 25.47
N TRP A 595 -21.25 5.85 24.73
CA TRP A 595 -21.74 5.31 23.46
C TRP A 595 -21.41 6.18 22.27
N SER A 596 -20.89 5.55 21.22
CA SER A 596 -20.80 6.15 19.88
C SER A 596 -21.14 5.11 18.82
N ALA A 597 -21.51 5.56 17.64
CA ALA A 597 -21.75 4.71 16.48
C ALA A 597 -21.21 5.34 15.20
N ALA A 598 -20.99 4.49 14.21
CA ALA A 598 -20.55 4.93 12.89
C ALA A 598 -21.32 4.20 11.77
N ILE A 599 -21.46 4.92 10.65
CA ILE A 599 -21.96 4.37 9.39
C ILE A 599 -20.97 4.73 8.29
N GLY A 600 -20.58 3.70 7.53
CA GLY A 600 -19.72 3.80 6.36
C GLY A 600 -20.48 3.49 5.08
N MET A 601 -20.07 4.13 3.99
CA MET A 601 -20.55 3.83 2.63
C MET A 601 -19.37 3.91 1.67
N ILE A 602 -19.26 2.91 0.80
CA ILE A 602 -18.22 2.82 -0.24
C ILE A 602 -18.90 2.50 -1.55
N GLY A 603 -18.59 3.26 -2.59
CA GLY A 603 -19.08 3.00 -3.94
C GLY A 603 -17.96 2.95 -4.97
N ARG A 604 -18.08 2.02 -5.90
CA ARG A 604 -17.21 1.86 -7.06
C ARG A 604 -18.07 1.79 -8.31
N GLY A 605 -17.68 2.55 -9.33
CA GLY A 605 -18.31 2.48 -10.65
C GLY A 605 -18.03 1.15 -11.37
N GLU A 606 -18.66 0.98 -12.51
CA GLU A 606 -18.38 -0.14 -13.41
C GLU A 606 -16.93 -0.08 -13.92
N MET A 607 -16.27 -1.25 -14.03
CA MET A 607 -14.90 -1.36 -14.54
C MET A 607 -14.73 -2.64 -15.36
N TYR A 608 -13.65 -2.72 -16.14
CA TYR A 608 -13.24 -3.96 -16.80
C TYR A 608 -12.40 -4.83 -15.87
N ALA A 609 -12.56 -6.17 -15.96
CA ALA A 609 -11.75 -7.13 -15.19
C ALA A 609 -10.28 -7.18 -15.63
N ALA A 610 -10.01 -6.80 -16.85
CA ALA A 610 -8.70 -6.55 -17.45
C ALA A 610 -8.86 -5.53 -18.55
N THR A 611 -7.78 -4.89 -19.00
CA THR A 611 -7.84 -4.01 -20.18
C THR A 611 -8.41 -4.77 -21.37
N PRO A 612 -9.52 -4.32 -21.97
CA PRO A 612 -10.15 -5.00 -23.10
C PRO A 612 -9.21 -5.15 -24.29
N THR A 613 -9.32 -6.28 -24.96
CA THR A 613 -8.65 -6.55 -26.23
C THR A 613 -9.68 -6.69 -27.35
N SER A 614 -9.24 -6.83 -28.58
CA SER A 614 -10.13 -7.05 -29.75
C SER A 614 -11.02 -8.29 -29.62
N SER A 615 -10.60 -9.30 -28.83
CA SER A 615 -11.35 -10.56 -28.67
C SER A 615 -11.94 -10.75 -27.27
N THR A 616 -11.54 -9.97 -26.28
CA THR A 616 -11.91 -10.25 -24.89
C THR A 616 -12.25 -8.97 -24.14
N SER A 617 -13.47 -8.94 -23.62
CA SER A 617 -13.93 -7.89 -22.71
C SER A 617 -14.82 -8.50 -21.64
N VAL A 618 -14.49 -8.26 -20.38
CA VAL A 618 -15.29 -8.68 -19.22
C VAL A 618 -15.53 -7.48 -18.34
N THR A 619 -16.79 -7.17 -18.09
CA THR A 619 -17.21 -6.02 -17.30
C THR A 619 -17.62 -6.46 -15.89
N ILE A 620 -17.08 -5.79 -14.90
CA ILE A 620 -17.46 -5.91 -13.48
C ILE A 620 -18.48 -4.81 -13.18
N PRO A 621 -19.70 -5.15 -12.71
CA PRO A 621 -20.72 -4.16 -12.38
C PRO A 621 -20.29 -3.23 -11.26
N GLY A 622 -20.70 -1.98 -11.30
CA GLY A 622 -20.54 -1.05 -10.19
C GLY A 622 -21.35 -1.48 -8.96
N TRP A 623 -20.91 -1.03 -7.79
CA TRP A 623 -21.51 -1.41 -6.52
C TRP A 623 -21.43 -0.31 -5.46
N VAL A 624 -22.33 -0.38 -4.49
CA VAL A 624 -22.27 0.39 -3.25
C VAL A 624 -22.43 -0.59 -2.09
N ARG A 625 -21.56 -0.49 -1.10
CA ARG A 625 -21.57 -1.23 0.15
C ARG A 625 -21.79 -0.30 1.32
N MET A 626 -22.55 -0.75 2.31
CA MET A 626 -22.71 -0.05 3.58
C MET A 626 -22.07 -0.85 4.71
N ASP A 627 -21.38 -0.15 5.60
CA ASP A 627 -20.77 -0.70 6.80
C ASP A 627 -21.32 0.05 8.03
N ALA A 628 -21.28 -0.57 9.20
CA ALA A 628 -21.73 0.04 10.44
C ALA A 628 -20.83 -0.35 11.61
N ALA A 629 -20.73 0.51 12.61
CA ALA A 629 -20.06 0.18 13.85
C ALA A 629 -20.77 0.80 15.07
N ALA A 630 -20.63 0.15 16.21
CA ALA A 630 -21.06 0.65 17.51
C ALA A 630 -19.92 0.48 18.52
N TYR A 631 -19.74 1.46 19.38
CA TYR A 631 -18.67 1.49 20.36
C TYR A 631 -19.23 1.77 21.73
N ALA A 632 -18.75 1.01 22.73
CA ALA A 632 -19.07 1.21 24.13
C ALA A 632 -17.80 1.35 24.95
N ARG A 633 -17.66 2.45 25.68
CA ARG A 633 -16.63 2.61 26.70
C ARG A 633 -17.22 2.11 28.03
N ILE A 634 -16.81 0.91 28.46
CA ILE A 634 -17.36 0.24 29.64
C ILE A 634 -16.79 0.90 30.91
N ASP A 635 -15.51 1.21 30.91
CA ASP A 635 -14.79 1.97 31.94
C ASP A 635 -13.63 2.76 31.30
N GLU A 636 -12.80 3.39 32.11
CA GLU A 636 -11.68 4.21 31.62
C GLU A 636 -10.65 3.42 30.80
N LYS A 637 -10.56 2.11 31.01
CA LYS A 637 -9.56 1.20 30.43
C LYS A 637 -10.17 0.18 29.46
N THR A 638 -11.50 0.04 29.39
CA THR A 638 -12.16 -1.01 28.63
C THR A 638 -13.09 -0.44 27.59
N LYS A 639 -12.88 -0.84 26.35
CA LYS A 639 -13.77 -0.56 25.22
C LYS A 639 -14.26 -1.86 24.59
N VAL A 640 -15.52 -1.86 24.18
CA VAL A 640 -16.09 -2.93 23.35
C VAL A 640 -16.59 -2.28 22.08
N GLN A 641 -16.26 -2.88 20.95
CA GLN A 641 -16.76 -2.40 19.65
C GLN A 641 -17.36 -3.55 18.85
N PHE A 642 -18.40 -3.23 18.10
CA PHE A 642 -19.08 -4.12 17.19
C PHE A 642 -19.08 -3.51 15.81
N ASN A 643 -18.49 -4.20 14.84
CA ASN A 643 -18.39 -3.74 13.45
C ASN A 643 -19.14 -4.71 12.53
N ILE A 644 -19.83 -4.17 11.55
CA ILE A 644 -20.47 -4.90 10.48
C ILE A 644 -19.97 -4.37 9.15
N GLU A 645 -19.34 -5.22 8.37
CA GLU A 645 -19.00 -4.98 6.98
C GLU A 645 -20.12 -5.54 6.09
N ASN A 646 -20.47 -4.80 5.04
CA ASN A 646 -21.53 -5.15 4.10
C ASN A 646 -22.88 -5.40 4.81
N LEU A 647 -23.36 -4.42 5.55
CA LEU A 647 -24.58 -4.46 6.37
C LEU A 647 -25.82 -4.99 5.63
N LEU A 648 -25.92 -4.72 4.32
CA LEU A 648 -27.05 -5.11 3.48
C LEU A 648 -26.83 -6.46 2.76
N ASP A 649 -25.78 -7.19 3.08
CA ASP A 649 -25.39 -8.48 2.46
C ASP A 649 -25.41 -8.48 0.93
N LYS A 650 -25.00 -7.36 0.33
CA LYS A 650 -24.98 -7.19 -1.12
C LYS A 650 -23.93 -8.09 -1.77
N THR A 651 -24.28 -8.80 -2.81
CA THR A 651 -23.30 -9.47 -3.67
C THR A 651 -22.66 -8.44 -4.59
N TYR A 652 -21.33 -8.34 -4.56
CA TYR A 652 -20.54 -7.44 -5.40
C TYR A 652 -19.19 -8.08 -5.76
N TYR A 653 -18.50 -7.48 -6.71
CA TYR A 653 -17.17 -7.92 -7.15
C TYR A 653 -16.19 -6.79 -6.93
N SER A 654 -15.20 -7.04 -6.08
CA SER A 654 -14.31 -5.98 -5.59
C SER A 654 -13.17 -5.64 -6.55
N SER A 655 -12.63 -6.65 -7.25
CA SER A 655 -11.45 -6.51 -8.12
C SER A 655 -11.30 -7.75 -9.02
N ALA A 656 -10.30 -7.76 -9.89
CA ALA A 656 -9.93 -8.94 -10.66
C ALA A 656 -8.40 -9.00 -10.86
N HIS A 657 -7.86 -10.20 -10.99
CA HIS A 657 -6.49 -10.39 -11.48
C HIS A 657 -6.46 -10.38 -13.03
N ASN A 658 -7.45 -11.01 -13.62
CA ASN A 658 -7.69 -11.07 -15.05
C ASN A 658 -9.16 -11.39 -15.31
N VAL A 659 -9.55 -11.61 -16.57
CA VAL A 659 -10.94 -11.89 -16.98
C VAL A 659 -11.54 -13.16 -16.38
N ASN A 660 -10.75 -14.07 -15.83
CA ASN A 660 -11.20 -15.36 -15.28
C ASN A 660 -10.91 -15.53 -13.78
N ASN A 661 -10.39 -14.48 -13.13
CA ASN A 661 -10.11 -14.49 -11.70
C ASN A 661 -10.65 -13.19 -11.08
N ILE A 662 -11.95 -13.20 -10.81
CA ILE A 662 -12.70 -12.04 -10.32
C ILE A 662 -13.05 -12.26 -8.85
N MET A 663 -12.66 -11.33 -7.98
CA MET A 663 -12.87 -11.45 -6.54
C MET A 663 -14.31 -11.10 -6.16
N VAL A 664 -15.00 -12.04 -5.53
CA VAL A 664 -16.28 -11.76 -4.88
C VAL A 664 -16.02 -10.98 -3.60
N GLY A 665 -16.78 -9.91 -3.41
CA GLY A 665 -16.72 -9.10 -2.20
C GLY A 665 -17.22 -9.85 -0.96
N MET A 666 -16.75 -9.43 0.21
CA MET A 666 -17.15 -10.01 1.50
C MET A 666 -18.69 -9.93 1.67
N PRO A 667 -19.37 -11.02 2.03
CA PRO A 667 -20.77 -10.97 2.46
C PRO A 667 -20.90 -10.19 3.78
N LEU A 668 -22.10 -10.15 4.36
CA LEU A 668 -22.27 -9.61 5.69
C LEU A 668 -21.26 -10.28 6.65
N ASN A 669 -20.40 -9.47 7.24
CA ASN A 669 -19.33 -9.89 8.13
C ASN A 669 -19.38 -9.06 9.40
N ALA A 670 -19.62 -9.70 10.53
CA ALA A 670 -19.73 -9.06 11.83
C ALA A 670 -18.56 -9.44 12.73
N LYS A 671 -18.07 -8.49 13.50
CA LYS A 671 -16.98 -8.66 14.45
C LYS A 671 -17.30 -7.97 15.77
N ILE A 672 -16.92 -8.58 16.88
CA ILE A 672 -16.90 -7.97 18.19
C ILE A 672 -15.47 -7.95 18.72
N THR A 673 -15.03 -6.79 19.19
CA THR A 673 -13.67 -6.63 19.74
C THR A 673 -13.75 -6.08 21.15
N TRP A 674 -13.07 -6.74 22.06
CA TRP A 674 -12.80 -6.25 23.41
C TRP A 674 -11.36 -5.73 23.47
N ILE A 675 -11.21 -4.46 23.84
CA ILE A 675 -9.93 -3.77 24.00
C ILE A 675 -9.81 -3.37 25.46
N ARG A 676 -8.67 -3.68 26.07
CA ARG A 676 -8.39 -3.28 27.45
C ARG A 676 -6.98 -2.74 27.60
N ASP A 677 -6.92 -1.54 28.14
CA ASP A 677 -5.69 -0.90 28.62
C ASP A 677 -5.46 -1.29 30.11
N PHE A 678 -4.21 -1.56 30.53
CA PHE A 678 -3.93 -2.04 31.88
C PHE A 678 -2.57 -1.60 32.43
#